data_b61b892234f4a58987add6cdd0e2e4ca
#
_entry.id   b61b892234f4a58987add6cdd0e2e4ca
#
_cell.length_a   1.000
_cell.length_b   1.000
_cell.length_c   1.000
_cell.angle_alpha   90.00
_cell.angle_beta   90.00
_cell.angle_gamma   90.00
#
_symmetry.space_group_name_H-M   'P 1'
#
loop_
_entity.id
_entity.type
_entity.pdbx_description
1 polymer ?
#
loop_
_entity_poly.entity_id
_entity_poly.type
_entity_poly.pdbx_seq_one_letter_code
_entity_poly.pdbx_strand_id
1 'polypeptide(L)'
;MEKKLIAHFDCTKEFDSDSYFEIGKTKIVTTETGTYREAENKHLARFGYKFMLRDKTKPHLLVVKYPDDKERFMCVTNDSSYDLDTGVTCGGVNQVSGMTKEIQCYYYPRWTEETVVFTSWGANTPAAVAEFSVYELDCLDETEINCETGTRNFGIQYEDPCNVCLSAGAQTTEEFIDNHIKYMKFSGQNHLTYPINWYHGPIIPVESQPSSRFVTIGKENRKRYIVAKKNNIRDWLEYWLSRFDEEGFSFKGSMTLMRLGNLMEKMNVDETSVKNGADTYNNVLFNGAVQRSLNDWTTAYNPISFDNWLESTVKGTERVFAYGEQKEYGDELSKEVRVPLFNPLHPTVQSQVIELLSEIAEKYAKHTSFKGIAINMWHGTMLWYGNLLAGYDDVSIGMFEKETGISLDIASDDPRRFEKRYKILTLTLRDVFISWRCKKIHEFICRCRDAIVSKRKDLTLTLTVWNETSASYGYFNTVPGATTGYGARRSFEEVYKEGGLDLKLFSNEDGIEIAVEKTSTRDHSENALKGEEFTNMFVDTAFLDDGIAGTLKNSTNSTAFIFDSWVEMWGKTSLSVCETDDKNLSEIKDLGFGDIDFIAGENSVYADDTEHKFWFDNQMRITSAFPSGHYLEWLANEVAVHDALEVTEGGLYLDTAHHEEQLKFAKEYRKLPKSKFMTLDGDCGIVVLRYLENNGKTYIYAVNREPYTVDVNIKTDNKEYNWSLEPFELKTQICDGKNIPCEYAVNIPEGVEECYISDAEKAIKDIEKSFDKGYFVAGADELSERLHKAIWQKNYSFIRHAMKSQIMNTVRKMLESDLKC
;
A
#
# COMPACT_ATOMS: atom_id res chain seq x y z
N MET A 1 -6.28 -31.47 -3.34
CA MET A 1 -6.47 -30.90 -1.98
C MET A 1 -7.67 -31.56 -1.32
N GLU A 2 -7.45 -32.42 -0.33
CA GLU A 2 -8.49 -33.03 0.47
C GLU A 2 -8.91 -32.08 1.59
N LYS A 3 -10.23 -31.89 1.75
CA LYS A 3 -10.81 -30.98 2.77
C LYS A 3 -11.51 -31.79 3.85
N LYS A 4 -11.11 -31.64 5.10
CA LYS A 4 -11.70 -32.29 6.24
C LYS A 4 -12.35 -31.29 7.16
N LEU A 5 -13.67 -31.35 7.29
CA LEU A 5 -14.41 -30.44 8.16
C LEU A 5 -13.96 -30.62 9.62
N ILE A 6 -13.56 -29.50 10.24
CA ILE A 6 -13.14 -29.42 11.64
C ILE A 6 -14.23 -28.78 12.48
N ALA A 7 -14.79 -27.68 12.03
CA ALA A 7 -15.84 -26.95 12.72
C ALA A 7 -16.85 -26.38 11.71
N HIS A 8 -18.11 -26.32 12.15
CA HIS A 8 -19.18 -25.66 11.40
C HIS A 8 -20.11 -24.95 12.39
N PHE A 9 -20.40 -23.70 12.12
CA PHE A 9 -21.24 -22.86 12.97
C PHE A 9 -22.33 -22.20 12.14
N ASP A 10 -23.58 -22.54 12.48
CA ASP A 10 -24.76 -21.80 12.03
C ASP A 10 -24.95 -20.61 12.99
N CYS A 11 -24.53 -19.42 12.56
CA CYS A 11 -24.50 -18.23 13.39
C CYS A 11 -25.92 -17.74 13.80
N THR A 12 -26.98 -18.33 13.25
CA THR A 12 -28.36 -17.98 13.59
C THR A 12 -28.87 -18.69 14.86
N LYS A 13 -28.06 -19.62 15.40
CA LYS A 13 -28.41 -20.39 16.61
C LYS A 13 -27.77 -19.76 17.85
N GLU A 14 -28.33 -20.13 19.00
CA GLU A 14 -27.72 -19.84 20.28
C GLU A 14 -26.57 -20.83 20.55
N PHE A 15 -25.54 -20.38 21.20
CA PHE A 15 -24.35 -21.14 21.53
C PHE A 15 -24.06 -21.08 23.03
N ASP A 16 -23.32 -22.06 23.48
CA ASP A 16 -22.80 -22.08 24.83
C ASP A 16 -21.81 -20.94 25.07
N SER A 17 -21.81 -20.37 26.28
CA SER A 17 -20.91 -19.29 26.68
C SER A 17 -19.42 -19.64 26.57
N ASP A 18 -19.07 -20.93 26.56
CA ASP A 18 -17.69 -21.40 26.45
C ASP A 18 -17.20 -21.43 25.01
N SER A 19 -18.12 -21.43 24.04
CA SER A 19 -17.80 -21.47 22.60
C SER A 19 -18.15 -20.19 21.85
N TYR A 20 -18.77 -19.23 22.50
CA TYR A 20 -19.22 -17.97 21.90
C TYR A 20 -18.97 -16.79 22.81
N PHE A 21 -18.59 -15.68 22.23
CA PHE A 21 -18.55 -14.39 22.91
C PHE A 21 -19.04 -13.26 22.01
N GLU A 22 -19.44 -12.14 22.63
CA GLU A 22 -19.76 -10.92 21.94
C GLU A 22 -19.32 -9.69 22.72
N ILE A 23 -18.94 -8.64 21.99
CA ILE A 23 -18.73 -7.30 22.55
C ILE A 23 -19.65 -6.35 21.80
N GLY A 24 -20.50 -5.65 22.55
CA GLY A 24 -21.74 -5.09 22.05
C GLY A 24 -22.83 -6.14 22.07
N LYS A 25 -23.91 -5.89 21.37
CA LYS A 25 -25.02 -6.85 21.24
C LYS A 25 -25.08 -7.42 19.84
N THR A 26 -25.54 -8.63 19.73
CA THR A 26 -25.91 -9.20 18.43
C THR A 26 -27.42 -9.47 18.35
N LYS A 27 -27.90 -9.62 17.14
CA LYS A 27 -29.29 -10.01 16.86
C LYS A 27 -29.36 -10.91 15.65
N ILE A 28 -30.36 -11.78 15.62
CA ILE A 28 -30.68 -12.53 14.42
C ILE A 28 -31.60 -11.68 13.53
N VAL A 29 -31.21 -11.54 12.28
CA VAL A 29 -31.93 -10.75 11.28
C VAL A 29 -32.33 -11.68 10.15
N THR A 30 -33.56 -11.53 9.66
CA THR A 30 -34.05 -12.22 8.45
C THR A 30 -34.47 -11.19 7.43
N THR A 31 -33.89 -11.27 6.24
CA THR A 31 -34.19 -10.41 5.08
C THR A 31 -34.45 -11.27 3.85
N GLU A 32 -34.67 -10.64 2.71
CA GLU A 32 -34.75 -11.36 1.44
C GLU A 32 -33.44 -12.08 1.08
N THR A 33 -32.30 -11.56 1.57
CA THR A 33 -30.97 -12.13 1.38
C THR A 33 -30.75 -13.40 2.21
N GLY A 34 -31.48 -13.58 3.28
CA GLY A 34 -31.37 -14.75 4.16
C GLY A 34 -31.46 -14.41 5.65
N THR A 35 -31.11 -15.40 6.50
CA THR A 35 -31.06 -15.22 7.95
C THR A 35 -29.59 -15.23 8.38
N TYR A 36 -29.21 -14.28 9.25
CA TYR A 36 -27.84 -14.12 9.71
C TYR A 36 -27.78 -13.47 11.10
N ARG A 37 -26.67 -13.65 11.80
CA ARG A 37 -26.33 -12.88 13.02
C ARG A 37 -25.71 -11.57 12.60
N GLU A 38 -26.20 -10.47 13.15
CA GLU A 38 -25.69 -9.13 12.92
C GLU A 38 -25.22 -8.50 14.23
N ALA A 39 -24.01 -7.93 14.22
CA ALA A 39 -23.50 -7.18 15.34
C ALA A 39 -24.25 -5.85 15.50
N GLU A 40 -24.17 -5.29 16.71
CA GLU A 40 -24.70 -3.95 16.98
C GLU A 40 -24.11 -2.93 16.00
N ASN A 41 -24.95 -1.99 15.61
CA ASN A 41 -24.52 -0.89 14.71
C ASN A 41 -23.61 0.12 15.43
N LYS A 42 -22.42 -0.34 15.78
CA LYS A 42 -21.42 0.41 16.52
C LYS A 42 -20.02 -0.02 16.09
N HIS A 43 -19.13 0.95 16.00
CA HIS A 43 -17.73 0.67 15.75
C HIS A 43 -17.16 -0.33 16.75
N LEU A 44 -16.43 -1.33 16.27
CA LEU A 44 -15.84 -2.44 17.02
C LEU A 44 -16.82 -3.40 17.71
N ALA A 45 -18.12 -3.28 17.48
CA ALA A 45 -19.04 -4.33 17.88
C ALA A 45 -18.68 -5.63 17.16
N ARG A 46 -18.59 -6.74 17.89
CA ARG A 46 -18.09 -8.00 17.34
C ARG A 46 -18.65 -9.21 18.05
N PHE A 47 -18.52 -10.34 17.40
CA PHE A 47 -18.81 -11.64 17.96
C PHE A 47 -17.84 -12.68 17.41
N GLY A 48 -17.63 -13.74 18.16
CA GLY A 48 -16.67 -14.78 17.80
C GLY A 48 -17.03 -16.14 18.33
N TYR A 49 -16.42 -17.16 17.74
CA TYR A 49 -16.67 -18.57 18.05
C TYR A 49 -15.35 -19.30 18.26
N LYS A 50 -15.27 -20.04 19.38
CA LYS A 50 -14.11 -20.85 19.73
C LYS A 50 -14.28 -22.27 19.24
N PHE A 51 -13.17 -22.85 18.80
CA PHE A 51 -13.10 -24.25 18.38
C PHE A 51 -11.69 -24.80 18.51
N MET A 52 -11.56 -26.12 18.37
CA MET A 52 -10.27 -26.80 18.48
C MET A 52 -9.86 -27.32 17.11
N LEU A 53 -8.64 -27.00 16.70
CA LEU A 53 -7.99 -27.61 15.55
C LEU A 53 -7.38 -28.97 15.93
N ARG A 54 -7.21 -29.82 14.95
CA ARG A 54 -6.57 -31.13 15.13
C ARG A 54 -5.06 -31.06 14.95
N ASP A 55 -4.64 -30.37 13.88
CA ASP A 55 -3.25 -30.27 13.48
C ASP A 55 -2.92 -28.87 12.98
N LYS A 56 -2.29 -28.07 13.82
CA LYS A 56 -1.90 -26.68 13.47
C LYS A 56 -0.75 -26.60 12.47
N THR A 57 -0.08 -27.70 12.16
CA THR A 57 1.03 -27.71 11.19
C THR A 57 0.54 -27.76 9.74
N LYS A 58 -0.74 -27.96 9.55
CA LYS A 58 -1.37 -28.02 8.23
C LYS A 58 -2.03 -26.69 7.86
N PRO A 59 -2.18 -26.42 6.57
CA PRO A 59 -2.99 -25.29 6.12
C PRO A 59 -4.47 -25.53 6.43
N HIS A 60 -5.18 -24.46 6.70
CA HIS A 60 -6.62 -24.48 6.97
C HIS A 60 -7.35 -23.56 6.00
N LEU A 61 -8.62 -23.87 5.78
CA LEU A 61 -9.54 -23.08 4.99
C LEU A 61 -10.72 -22.65 5.86
N LEU A 62 -10.89 -21.35 6.04
CA LEU A 62 -12.09 -20.75 6.60
C LEU A 62 -13.01 -20.33 5.47
N VAL A 63 -14.27 -20.77 5.54
CA VAL A 63 -15.33 -20.40 4.61
C VAL A 63 -16.39 -19.64 5.37
N VAL A 64 -16.64 -18.38 5.03
CA VAL A 64 -17.62 -17.53 5.71
C VAL A 64 -18.71 -17.09 4.75
N LYS A 65 -19.98 -17.33 5.11
CA LYS A 65 -21.15 -16.83 4.37
C LYS A 65 -21.73 -15.59 5.04
N TYR A 66 -21.83 -14.53 4.26
CA TYR A 66 -22.26 -13.23 4.70
C TYR A 66 -23.31 -12.62 3.77
N PRO A 67 -24.21 -11.73 4.27
CA PRO A 67 -25.18 -11.04 3.43
C PRO A 67 -24.53 -9.84 2.73
N ASP A 68 -24.67 -9.75 1.41
CA ASP A 68 -24.33 -8.57 0.62
C ASP A 68 -25.62 -7.79 0.30
N ASP A 69 -26.21 -7.20 1.35
CA ASP A 69 -27.56 -6.63 1.34
C ASP A 69 -27.61 -5.12 1.63
N LYS A 70 -26.58 -4.58 2.27
CA LYS A 70 -26.43 -3.17 2.63
C LYS A 70 -24.98 -2.80 2.84
N GLU A 71 -24.73 -1.55 3.18
CA GLU A 71 -23.36 -1.14 3.52
C GLU A 71 -22.87 -1.87 4.77
N ARG A 72 -21.74 -2.56 4.63
CA ARG A 72 -21.06 -3.31 5.67
C ARG A 72 -19.55 -3.20 5.49
N PHE A 73 -18.86 -3.14 6.60
CA PHE A 73 -17.44 -3.38 6.64
C PHE A 73 -17.12 -4.33 7.79
N MET A 74 -16.80 -5.57 7.47
CA MET A 74 -16.56 -6.64 8.42
C MET A 74 -15.11 -7.11 8.32
N CYS A 75 -14.37 -7.01 9.41
CA CYS A 75 -13.10 -7.70 9.55
C CYS A 75 -13.32 -9.13 10.01
N VAL A 76 -12.54 -10.06 9.53
CA VAL A 76 -12.52 -11.48 9.89
C VAL A 76 -11.11 -11.83 10.35
N THR A 77 -10.95 -12.10 11.64
CA THR A 77 -9.64 -12.33 12.26
C THR A 77 -9.69 -13.50 13.23
N ASN A 78 -8.50 -14.00 13.61
CA ASN A 78 -8.39 -14.82 14.82
C ASN A 78 -8.30 -13.89 16.04
N ASP A 79 -8.65 -14.45 17.18
CA ASP A 79 -8.69 -13.71 18.44
C ASP A 79 -7.30 -13.33 18.95
N SER A 80 -6.36 -14.24 18.96
CA SER A 80 -5.12 -14.07 19.71
C SER A 80 -3.85 -14.01 18.89
N SER A 81 -3.87 -14.46 17.66
CA SER A 81 -2.63 -14.67 16.93
C SER A 81 -2.53 -13.93 15.59
N TYR A 82 -3.65 -13.42 15.10
CA TYR A 82 -3.69 -12.80 13.77
C TYR A 82 -3.15 -13.68 12.63
N ASP A 83 -3.29 -14.98 12.79
CA ASP A 83 -2.96 -15.93 11.73
C ASP A 83 -3.88 -15.80 10.53
N LEU A 84 -5.03 -15.23 10.77
CA LEU A 84 -6.04 -14.87 9.81
C LEU A 84 -6.37 -13.39 9.96
N ASP A 85 -6.25 -12.66 8.88
CA ASP A 85 -6.53 -11.23 8.87
C ASP A 85 -7.06 -10.84 7.48
N THR A 86 -8.37 -10.73 7.36
CA THR A 86 -9.09 -10.41 6.14
C THR A 86 -10.39 -9.70 6.44
N GLY A 87 -11.17 -9.44 5.44
CA GLY A 87 -12.47 -8.81 5.63
C GLY A 87 -13.31 -8.71 4.37
N VAL A 88 -14.45 -8.09 4.52
CA VAL A 88 -15.39 -7.86 3.44
C VAL A 88 -15.98 -6.46 3.52
N THR A 89 -16.02 -5.79 2.39
CA THR A 89 -16.76 -4.54 2.20
C THR A 89 -17.95 -4.78 1.28
N CYS A 90 -19.14 -4.40 1.71
CA CYS A 90 -20.37 -4.43 0.91
C CYS A 90 -20.97 -3.04 0.80
N GLY A 91 -21.63 -2.76 -0.31
CA GLY A 91 -22.31 -1.48 -0.50
C GLY A 91 -21.38 -0.27 -0.54
N GLY A 92 -21.83 0.87 -0.07
CA GLY A 92 -21.09 2.12 -0.16
C GLY A 92 -20.89 2.57 -1.60
N VAL A 93 -19.66 2.58 -2.08
CA VAL A 93 -19.32 2.90 -3.48
C VAL A 93 -19.71 1.79 -4.47
N ASN A 94 -19.91 0.59 -4.00
CA ASN A 94 -20.24 -0.57 -4.83
C ASN A 94 -21.71 -0.98 -4.63
N GLN A 95 -22.31 -1.47 -5.67
CA GLN A 95 -23.66 -1.96 -5.60
C GLN A 95 -23.72 -3.28 -4.83
N VAL A 96 -24.67 -3.42 -3.90
CA VAL A 96 -24.96 -4.68 -3.24
C VAL A 96 -25.62 -5.66 -4.20
N SER A 97 -25.32 -6.93 -4.06
CA SER A 97 -25.93 -7.98 -4.91
C SER A 97 -27.31 -8.42 -4.45
N GLY A 98 -27.70 -8.14 -3.21
CA GLY A 98 -28.91 -8.65 -2.58
C GLY A 98 -28.89 -10.16 -2.32
N MET A 99 -27.70 -10.78 -2.34
CA MET A 99 -27.52 -12.23 -2.16
C MET A 99 -26.59 -12.52 -0.99
N THR A 100 -26.68 -13.74 -0.47
CA THR A 100 -25.63 -14.29 0.40
C THR A 100 -24.40 -14.58 -0.44
N LYS A 101 -23.25 -14.08 -0.02
CA LYS A 101 -21.93 -14.29 -0.62
C LYS A 101 -21.06 -15.15 0.29
N GLU A 102 -19.94 -15.58 -0.24
CA GLU A 102 -18.98 -16.42 0.46
C GLU A 102 -17.57 -15.87 0.26
N ILE A 103 -16.75 -15.89 1.31
CA ILE A 103 -15.30 -15.73 1.21
C ILE A 103 -14.60 -17.00 1.69
N GLN A 104 -13.45 -17.30 1.13
CA GLN A 104 -12.63 -18.46 1.42
C GLN A 104 -11.21 -18.02 1.74
N CYS A 105 -10.82 -18.16 3.00
CA CYS A 105 -9.53 -17.68 3.49
C CYS A 105 -8.62 -18.84 3.83
N TYR A 106 -7.40 -18.85 3.30
CA TYR A 106 -6.39 -19.86 3.57
C TYR A 106 -5.38 -19.34 4.59
N TYR A 107 -5.04 -20.15 5.60
CA TYR A 107 -4.09 -19.73 6.63
C TYR A 107 -3.39 -20.92 7.30
N TYR A 108 -2.28 -20.64 7.96
CA TYR A 108 -1.54 -21.57 8.82
C TYR A 108 -1.75 -21.16 10.28
N PRO A 109 -2.50 -21.91 11.09
CA PRO A 109 -2.82 -21.52 12.44
C PRO A 109 -1.60 -21.60 13.37
N ARG A 110 -1.51 -20.69 14.31
CA ARG A 110 -0.48 -20.71 15.34
C ARG A 110 -0.86 -21.63 16.51
N TRP A 111 -2.11 -21.63 16.85
CA TRP A 111 -2.62 -22.34 18.03
C TRP A 111 -3.56 -23.48 17.64
N THR A 112 -3.76 -24.41 18.57
CA THR A 112 -4.76 -25.48 18.42
C THR A 112 -6.15 -25.05 18.90
N GLU A 113 -6.22 -24.13 19.85
CA GLU A 113 -7.47 -23.45 20.20
C GLU A 113 -7.55 -22.16 19.41
N GLU A 114 -8.58 -22.03 18.61
CA GLU A 114 -8.81 -20.92 17.72
C GLU A 114 -10.12 -20.23 18.04
N THR A 115 -10.16 -18.92 17.81
CA THR A 115 -11.38 -18.13 17.86
C THR A 115 -11.47 -17.26 16.61
N VAL A 116 -12.44 -17.51 15.78
CA VAL A 116 -12.73 -16.62 14.65
C VAL A 116 -13.66 -15.51 15.10
N VAL A 117 -13.29 -14.27 14.78
CA VAL A 117 -13.96 -13.05 15.22
C VAL A 117 -14.43 -12.25 14.03
N PHE A 118 -15.67 -11.81 14.07
CA PHE A 118 -16.31 -10.95 13.07
C PHE A 118 -16.55 -9.57 13.67
N THR A 119 -15.84 -8.58 13.22
CA THR A 119 -15.83 -7.23 13.79
C THR A 119 -16.41 -6.21 12.84
N SER A 120 -17.34 -5.38 13.33
CA SER A 120 -17.84 -4.21 12.61
C SER A 120 -16.78 -3.12 12.59
N TRP A 121 -16.36 -2.70 11.42
CA TRP A 121 -15.48 -1.57 11.28
C TRP A 121 -16.26 -0.33 10.85
N GLY A 122 -16.13 0.73 11.63
CA GLY A 122 -16.92 1.92 11.44
C GLY A 122 -18.33 1.87 12.07
N ALA A 123 -18.93 3.02 12.26
CA ALA A 123 -20.32 3.13 12.64
C ALA A 123 -21.19 2.94 11.38
N ASN A 124 -22.35 2.31 11.53
CA ASN A 124 -23.30 2.04 10.45
C ASN A 124 -22.88 0.98 9.42
N THR A 125 -21.83 0.24 9.67
CA THR A 125 -21.36 -0.86 8.81
C THR A 125 -21.27 -2.20 9.58
N PRO A 126 -22.39 -2.71 10.11
CA PRO A 126 -22.38 -3.84 11.04
C PRO A 126 -21.90 -5.12 10.38
N ALA A 127 -21.02 -5.85 11.08
CA ALA A 127 -20.62 -7.20 10.70
C ALA A 127 -21.82 -8.14 10.72
N ALA A 128 -21.91 -9.05 9.75
CA ALA A 128 -23.00 -10.02 9.68
C ALA A 128 -22.55 -11.32 9.02
N VAL A 129 -22.90 -12.44 9.67
CA VAL A 129 -22.53 -13.78 9.21
C VAL A 129 -23.71 -14.71 9.35
N ALA A 130 -23.98 -15.49 8.30
CA ALA A 130 -25.00 -16.53 8.32
C ALA A 130 -24.44 -17.83 8.91
N GLU A 131 -23.35 -18.30 8.37
CA GLU A 131 -22.64 -19.50 8.83
C GLU A 131 -21.17 -19.43 8.45
N PHE A 132 -20.34 -20.21 9.11
CA PHE A 132 -18.98 -20.44 8.67
C PHE A 132 -18.52 -21.87 8.94
N SER A 133 -17.52 -22.31 8.21
CA SER A 133 -16.91 -23.63 8.32
C SER A 133 -15.40 -23.54 8.28
N VAL A 134 -14.74 -24.37 9.05
CA VAL A 134 -13.28 -24.52 9.06
C VAL A 134 -12.92 -25.93 8.61
N TYR A 135 -12.00 -25.99 7.64
CA TYR A 135 -11.50 -27.24 7.11
C TYR A 135 -9.98 -27.34 7.31
N GLU A 136 -9.52 -28.49 7.77
CA GLU A 136 -8.12 -28.89 7.67
C GLU A 136 -7.85 -29.37 6.25
N LEU A 137 -6.76 -28.94 5.66
CA LEU A 137 -6.31 -29.33 4.33
C LEU A 137 -5.10 -30.24 4.47
N ASP A 138 -4.98 -31.22 3.58
CA ASP A 138 -3.79 -32.07 3.53
C ASP A 138 -2.58 -31.30 2.97
N CYS A 139 -2.80 -30.42 1.99
CA CYS A 139 -1.81 -29.52 1.40
C CYS A 139 -2.54 -28.41 0.65
N LEU A 140 -1.80 -27.45 0.13
CA LEU A 140 -2.25 -26.52 -0.91
C LEU A 140 -1.89 -27.15 -2.28
N ASP A 141 -2.82 -27.22 -3.22
CA ASP A 141 -2.57 -27.78 -4.55
C ASP A 141 -1.67 -26.85 -5.36
N GLU A 142 -0.61 -27.40 -5.93
CA GLU A 142 0.26 -26.63 -6.80
C GLU A 142 -0.42 -26.35 -8.15
N THR A 143 -0.30 -25.13 -8.62
CA THR A 143 -0.80 -24.73 -9.94
C THR A 143 0.36 -24.47 -10.88
N GLU A 144 0.45 -25.24 -11.93
CA GLU A 144 1.39 -24.99 -13.01
C GLU A 144 0.83 -23.97 -14.00
N ILE A 145 1.56 -22.88 -14.19
CA ILE A 145 1.29 -21.91 -15.24
C ILE A 145 2.43 -21.98 -16.25
N ASN A 146 2.13 -22.52 -17.42
CA ASN A 146 3.10 -22.63 -18.49
C ASN A 146 3.37 -21.24 -19.11
N CYS A 147 4.49 -20.66 -18.76
CA CYS A 147 4.96 -19.37 -19.26
C CYS A 147 6.32 -19.51 -19.95
N GLU A 148 6.56 -18.68 -20.94
CA GLU A 148 7.89 -18.51 -21.53
C GLU A 148 8.80 -17.74 -20.58
N THR A 149 10.11 -17.80 -20.78
CA THR A 149 11.06 -16.96 -20.05
C THR A 149 10.90 -15.49 -20.45
N GLY A 150 11.03 -14.58 -19.50
CA GLY A 150 10.91 -13.15 -19.76
C GLY A 150 9.47 -12.63 -19.84
N THR A 151 8.52 -13.36 -19.28
CA THR A 151 7.13 -12.92 -19.12
C THR A 151 6.97 -12.07 -17.85
N ARG A 152 5.79 -11.45 -17.74
CA ARG A 152 5.43 -10.59 -16.59
C ARG A 152 5.33 -11.40 -15.31
N ASN A 153 5.64 -10.75 -14.21
CA ASN A 153 5.48 -11.31 -12.87
C ASN A 153 4.18 -10.84 -12.24
N PHE A 154 3.53 -11.76 -11.55
CA PHE A 154 2.49 -11.48 -10.58
C PHE A 154 2.94 -12.03 -9.23
N GLY A 155 2.89 -11.23 -8.16
CA GLY A 155 3.50 -11.66 -6.92
C GLY A 155 3.02 -10.94 -5.68
N ILE A 156 3.77 -11.18 -4.60
CA ILE A 156 3.53 -10.64 -3.27
C ILE A 156 4.53 -9.53 -3.00
N GLN A 157 4.10 -8.49 -2.32
CA GLN A 157 4.98 -7.45 -1.79
C GLN A 157 4.61 -7.12 -0.36
N TYR A 158 5.60 -7.19 0.52
CA TYR A 158 5.45 -6.74 1.90
C TYR A 158 6.11 -5.39 2.09
N GLU A 159 5.42 -4.52 2.79
CA GLU A 159 5.95 -3.23 3.22
C GLU A 159 6.83 -3.40 4.45
N ASP A 160 6.32 -4.10 5.45
CA ASP A 160 7.02 -4.47 6.66
C ASP A 160 7.37 -5.96 6.66
N PRO A 161 8.37 -6.39 7.43
CA PRO A 161 8.69 -7.81 7.56
C PRO A 161 7.63 -8.56 8.40
N CYS A 162 6.37 -8.30 8.09
CA CYS A 162 5.20 -8.97 8.63
C CYS A 162 4.76 -10.07 7.69
N ASN A 163 4.02 -11.01 8.17
CA ASN A 163 3.34 -11.98 7.34
C ASN A 163 2.71 -13.10 8.16
N VAL A 164 1.61 -12.81 8.74
CA VAL A 164 1.06 -13.67 9.77
C VAL A 164 0.39 -14.90 9.18
N CYS A 165 -0.41 -14.72 8.12
CA CYS A 165 -1.21 -15.83 7.57
C CYS A 165 -0.39 -17.03 7.09
N LEU A 166 0.82 -16.80 6.62
CA LEU A 166 1.69 -17.86 6.11
C LEU A 166 2.79 -18.28 7.08
N SER A 167 3.07 -17.47 8.10
CA SER A 167 4.18 -17.69 9.02
C SER A 167 3.77 -18.26 10.37
N ALA A 168 2.54 -18.12 10.76
CA ALA A 168 2.11 -18.39 12.13
C ALA A 168 2.34 -19.82 12.60
N GLY A 169 2.16 -20.81 11.74
CA GLY A 169 2.45 -22.21 12.04
C GLY A 169 3.91 -22.62 11.91
N ALA A 170 4.77 -21.76 11.36
CA ALA A 170 6.18 -22.08 11.14
C ALA A 170 6.96 -22.15 12.45
N GLN A 171 7.84 -23.15 12.56
CA GLN A 171 8.74 -23.36 13.69
C GLN A 171 10.18 -22.98 13.34
N THR A 172 10.50 -22.88 12.07
CA THR A 172 11.83 -22.53 11.56
C THR A 172 11.75 -21.50 10.45
N THR A 173 12.87 -20.87 10.15
CA THR A 173 12.98 -19.95 9.00
C THR A 173 12.66 -20.67 7.69
N GLU A 174 13.09 -21.89 7.58
CA GLU A 174 12.90 -22.73 6.41
C GLU A 174 11.40 -23.02 6.20
N GLU A 175 10.68 -23.38 7.23
CA GLU A 175 9.22 -23.59 7.16
C GLU A 175 8.47 -22.30 6.81
N PHE A 176 8.91 -21.19 7.36
CA PHE A 176 8.36 -19.87 7.03
C PHE A 176 8.50 -19.56 5.52
N ILE A 177 9.68 -19.78 4.97
CA ILE A 177 9.97 -19.57 3.56
C ILE A 177 9.19 -20.57 2.68
N ASP A 178 9.18 -21.84 3.08
CA ASP A 178 8.46 -22.88 2.35
C ASP A 178 6.95 -22.65 2.31
N ASN A 179 6.36 -22.08 3.35
CA ASN A 179 4.94 -21.73 3.34
C ASN A 179 4.63 -20.65 2.29
N HIS A 180 5.53 -19.67 2.11
CA HIS A 180 5.39 -18.68 1.04
C HIS A 180 5.46 -19.35 -0.34
N ILE A 181 6.42 -20.23 -0.55
CA ILE A 181 6.59 -20.94 -1.81
C ILE A 181 5.34 -21.78 -2.12
N LYS A 182 4.81 -22.50 -1.12
CA LYS A 182 3.57 -23.28 -1.28
C LYS A 182 2.38 -22.41 -1.66
N TYR A 183 2.23 -21.26 -0.98
CA TYR A 183 1.15 -20.35 -1.29
C TYR A 183 1.30 -19.72 -2.69
N MET A 184 2.50 -19.30 -3.06
CA MET A 184 2.78 -18.74 -4.39
C MET A 184 2.49 -19.76 -5.50
N LYS A 185 2.85 -21.02 -5.33
CA LYS A 185 2.47 -22.09 -6.25
C LYS A 185 0.96 -22.30 -6.30
N PHE A 186 0.29 -22.22 -5.18
CA PHE A 186 -1.14 -22.37 -5.08
C PHE A 186 -1.90 -21.22 -5.78
N SER A 187 -1.49 -19.99 -5.55
CA SER A 187 -2.12 -18.78 -6.13
C SER A 187 -1.65 -18.45 -7.56
N GLY A 188 -0.65 -19.16 -8.05
CA GLY A 188 -0.06 -18.91 -9.37
C GLY A 188 0.88 -17.70 -9.41
N GLN A 189 1.31 -17.19 -8.27
CA GLN A 189 2.28 -16.11 -8.14
C GLN A 189 3.71 -16.60 -8.36
N ASN A 190 4.62 -15.73 -8.81
CA ASN A 190 6.00 -16.09 -9.13
C ASN A 190 7.03 -15.03 -8.74
N HIS A 191 6.61 -14.02 -8.00
CA HIS A 191 7.45 -12.93 -7.55
C HIS A 191 7.21 -12.60 -6.10
N LEU A 192 8.27 -12.20 -5.39
CA LEU A 192 8.20 -11.69 -4.03
C LEU A 192 9.08 -10.45 -3.90
N THR A 193 8.49 -9.38 -3.38
CA THR A 193 9.25 -8.24 -2.84
C THR A 193 9.14 -8.26 -1.33
N TYR A 194 10.28 -8.39 -0.64
CA TYR A 194 10.29 -8.55 0.81
C TYR A 194 11.33 -7.63 1.46
N PRO A 195 11.05 -7.03 2.65
CA PRO A 195 11.95 -6.13 3.34
C PRO A 195 13.29 -6.81 3.69
N ILE A 196 14.36 -6.16 3.27
CA ILE A 196 15.75 -6.52 3.64
C ILE A 196 16.43 -5.43 4.44
N ASN A 197 15.82 -4.26 4.47
CA ASN A 197 16.17 -3.14 5.31
C ASN A 197 14.90 -2.48 5.82
N TRP A 198 14.77 -2.38 7.11
CA TRP A 198 13.65 -1.69 7.72
C TRP A 198 14.10 -0.34 8.29
N TYR A 199 13.22 0.39 8.91
CA TYR A 199 13.43 1.78 9.38
C TYR A 199 14.78 2.04 10.07
N HIS A 200 15.31 1.06 10.79
CA HIS A 200 16.51 1.17 11.60
C HIS A 200 17.78 0.59 10.94
N GLY A 201 17.67 0.08 9.75
CA GLY A 201 18.80 -0.47 9.02
C GLY A 201 18.54 -1.88 8.45
N PRO A 202 19.59 -2.52 7.91
CA PRO A 202 19.50 -3.83 7.30
C PRO A 202 19.06 -4.93 8.30
N ILE A 203 18.18 -5.83 7.84
CA ILE A 203 17.79 -7.05 8.55
C ILE A 203 18.44 -8.31 7.93
N ILE A 204 19.40 -8.08 7.10
CA ILE A 204 20.31 -9.07 6.52
C ILE A 204 21.76 -8.72 6.91
N PRO A 205 22.69 -9.67 6.92
CA PRO A 205 24.07 -9.37 7.25
C PRO A 205 24.77 -8.62 6.12
N VAL A 206 25.19 -7.41 6.41
CA VAL A 206 26.03 -6.55 5.57
C VAL A 206 27.18 -5.98 6.39
N GLU A 207 28.28 -5.60 5.73
CA GLU A 207 29.48 -5.07 6.39
C GLU A 207 29.45 -3.53 6.49
N SER A 208 28.86 -2.89 5.48
CA SER A 208 28.80 -1.41 5.39
C SER A 208 27.91 -0.74 6.43
N GLN A 209 26.97 -1.47 6.99
CA GLN A 209 26.04 -0.96 8.01
C GLN A 209 25.84 -2.00 9.11
N PRO A 210 25.69 -1.56 10.38
CA PRO A 210 25.27 -2.45 11.43
C PRO A 210 23.84 -2.93 11.16
N SER A 211 23.57 -4.15 11.59
CA SER A 211 22.23 -4.71 11.51
C SER A 211 21.22 -3.85 12.27
N SER A 212 20.01 -3.83 11.76
CA SER A 212 18.93 -3.16 12.41
C SER A 212 18.73 -3.64 13.84
N ARG A 213 18.48 -2.71 14.70
CA ARG A 213 18.02 -2.99 16.05
C ARG A 213 16.52 -2.81 16.08
N PHE A 214 15.79 -3.87 16.02
CA PHE A 214 14.39 -3.84 16.37
C PHE A 214 14.25 -3.74 17.86
N VAL A 215 13.72 -2.72 18.32
CA VAL A 215 13.71 -2.42 19.72
C VAL A 215 12.52 -3.08 20.36
N THR A 216 12.75 -3.73 21.43
CA THR A 216 11.69 -3.86 22.38
C THR A 216 11.41 -2.52 22.98
N ILE A 217 10.39 -1.92 22.54
CA ILE A 217 9.95 -0.66 23.07
C ILE A 217 8.89 -0.96 24.07
N GLY A 218 8.96 -0.36 25.18
CA GLY A 218 7.88 -0.48 26.10
C GLY A 218 8.16 0.21 27.38
N LYS A 219 7.12 0.61 27.94
CA LYS A 219 7.05 1.09 29.29
C LYS A 219 6.70 -0.12 30.13
N GLU A 220 7.58 -0.47 31.09
CA GLU A 220 7.26 -1.55 32.01
C GLU A 220 6.76 -2.82 31.30
N ASN A 221 7.62 -3.59 30.69
CA ASN A 221 7.28 -4.84 30.02
C ASN A 221 6.42 -4.75 28.75
N ARG A 222 5.86 -3.61 28.42
CA ARG A 222 5.17 -3.42 27.15
C ARG A 222 6.18 -3.25 26.04
N LYS A 223 6.15 -4.16 25.09
CA LYS A 223 7.15 -4.24 24.02
C LYS A 223 6.41 -4.22 22.69
N ARG A 224 6.94 -3.48 21.75
CA ARG A 224 6.33 -3.31 20.47
C ARG A 224 7.05 -4.01 19.37
N TYR A 225 8.34 -3.83 19.38
CA TYR A 225 9.21 -4.44 18.42
C TYR A 225 10.25 -5.24 19.13
N ILE A 226 10.74 -6.24 18.50
CA ILE A 226 11.84 -7.03 19.00
C ILE A 226 13.08 -6.63 18.24
N VAL A 227 14.12 -6.42 18.94
CA VAL A 227 15.36 -5.90 18.42
C VAL A 227 16.37 -6.98 18.30
N ALA A 228 17.12 -6.97 17.23
CA ALA A 228 18.36 -7.70 17.18
C ALA A 228 19.27 -7.29 18.34
N LYS A 229 19.54 -8.19 19.25
CA LYS A 229 20.41 -7.93 20.41
C LYS A 229 21.89 -7.78 20.02
N LYS A 230 22.25 -8.30 18.87
CA LYS A 230 23.62 -8.35 18.36
C LYS A 230 23.62 -8.04 16.88
N ASN A 231 24.76 -7.53 16.41
CA ASN A 231 25.01 -7.36 14.99
C ASN A 231 25.39 -8.70 14.31
N ASN A 232 24.71 -9.76 14.63
CA ASN A 232 24.99 -11.10 14.14
C ASN A 232 23.68 -11.72 13.66
N ILE A 233 23.28 -11.31 12.49
CA ILE A 233 22.07 -11.76 11.84
C ILE A 233 22.40 -12.96 10.96
N ARG A 234 21.62 -14.02 11.06
CA ARG A 234 21.68 -15.13 10.12
C ARG A 234 21.31 -14.64 8.72
N ASP A 235 21.99 -15.15 7.70
CA ASP A 235 21.66 -14.86 6.31
C ASP A 235 20.48 -15.72 5.83
N TRP A 236 19.30 -15.34 6.26
CA TRP A 236 18.06 -15.99 5.87
C TRP A 236 17.71 -15.75 4.39
N LEU A 237 18.19 -14.64 3.81
CA LEU A 237 17.94 -14.30 2.41
C LEU A 237 18.67 -15.24 1.46
N GLU A 238 19.87 -15.69 1.81
CA GLU A 238 20.62 -16.68 1.03
C GLU A 238 19.82 -17.98 0.84
N TYR A 239 19.15 -18.45 1.91
CA TYR A 239 18.29 -19.62 1.82
C TYR A 239 17.06 -19.36 0.93
N TRP A 240 16.40 -18.23 1.10
CA TRP A 240 15.21 -17.88 0.30
C TRP A 240 15.53 -17.81 -1.19
N LEU A 241 16.61 -17.12 -1.55
CA LEU A 241 17.04 -16.99 -2.94
C LEU A 241 17.43 -18.34 -3.55
N SER A 242 18.10 -19.20 -2.78
CA SER A 242 18.45 -20.55 -3.24
C SER A 242 17.18 -21.37 -3.55
N ARG A 243 16.16 -21.29 -2.70
CA ARG A 243 14.88 -21.94 -2.95
C ARG A 243 14.16 -21.37 -4.16
N PHE A 244 14.20 -20.03 -4.32
CA PHE A 244 13.60 -19.37 -5.49
C PHE A 244 14.33 -19.67 -6.80
N ASP A 245 15.64 -19.85 -6.76
CA ASP A 245 16.40 -20.33 -7.93
C ASP A 245 15.91 -21.72 -8.39
N GLU A 246 15.62 -22.63 -7.45
CA GLU A 246 15.08 -23.96 -7.73
C GLU A 246 13.67 -23.91 -8.33
N GLU A 247 12.82 -23.00 -7.84
CA GLU A 247 11.43 -22.87 -8.27
C GLU A 247 11.26 -21.97 -9.52
N GLY A 248 12.31 -21.29 -9.95
CA GLY A 248 12.22 -20.30 -11.04
C GLY A 248 11.44 -19.03 -10.68
N PHE A 249 11.35 -18.72 -9.39
CA PHE A 249 10.70 -17.51 -8.89
C PHE A 249 11.66 -16.31 -8.92
N SER A 250 11.13 -15.13 -8.78
CA SER A 250 11.89 -13.89 -8.71
C SER A 250 11.71 -13.18 -7.37
N PHE A 251 12.76 -12.48 -6.93
CA PHE A 251 12.82 -11.79 -5.66
C PHE A 251 13.41 -10.40 -5.82
N LYS A 252 12.80 -9.41 -5.16
CA LYS A 252 13.39 -8.09 -4.92
C LYS A 252 13.49 -7.83 -3.43
N GLY A 253 14.61 -7.27 -2.99
CA GLY A 253 14.75 -6.83 -1.61
C GLY A 253 14.19 -5.42 -1.45
N SER A 254 13.16 -5.22 -0.64
CA SER A 254 12.65 -3.86 -0.36
C SER A 254 13.39 -3.19 0.80
N MET A 255 13.49 -1.88 0.72
CA MET A 255 14.22 -1.08 1.69
C MET A 255 13.46 0.21 2.03
N THR A 256 13.36 0.48 3.32
CA THR A 256 12.92 1.77 3.85
C THR A 256 14.13 2.47 4.45
N LEU A 257 14.79 3.32 3.65
CA LEU A 257 16.07 3.95 3.98
C LEU A 257 15.89 5.21 4.81
N MET A 258 15.57 5.05 6.08
CA MET A 258 15.40 6.19 7.00
C MET A 258 16.61 6.40 7.91
N ARG A 259 17.29 5.34 8.32
CA ARG A 259 18.45 5.38 9.23
C ARG A 259 19.53 4.41 8.80
N LEU A 260 20.77 4.83 8.89
CA LEU A 260 21.95 3.99 8.70
C LEU A 260 22.91 4.23 9.87
N GLY A 261 23.24 3.19 10.62
CA GLY A 261 24.01 3.29 11.84
C GLY A 261 25.39 3.89 11.64
N ASN A 262 26.15 3.43 10.62
CA ASN A 262 27.46 3.97 10.29
C ASN A 262 27.42 5.39 9.75
N LEU A 263 26.33 5.79 9.10
CA LEU A 263 26.14 7.19 8.69
C LEU A 263 25.97 8.08 9.91
N MET A 264 25.17 7.66 10.89
CA MET A 264 25.02 8.38 12.16
C MET A 264 26.37 8.62 12.83
N GLU A 265 27.18 7.58 12.92
CA GLU A 265 28.52 7.64 13.51
C GLU A 265 29.48 8.53 12.71
N LYS A 266 29.59 8.33 11.39
CA LYS A 266 30.47 9.11 10.50
C LYS A 266 30.15 10.60 10.51
N MET A 267 28.87 10.94 10.65
CA MET A 267 28.40 12.33 10.69
C MET A 267 28.39 12.88 12.12
N ASN A 268 28.74 12.08 13.10
CA ASN A 268 28.70 12.45 14.53
C ASN A 268 27.32 13.00 14.93
N VAL A 269 26.27 12.33 14.47
CA VAL A 269 24.89 12.75 14.72
C VAL A 269 24.42 12.22 16.06
N ASP A 270 24.05 13.12 16.93
CA ASP A 270 23.40 12.83 18.20
C ASP A 270 21.90 13.16 18.11
N GLU A 271 21.07 12.16 18.25
CA GLU A 271 19.62 12.31 18.16
C GLU A 271 19.05 13.30 19.19
N THR A 272 19.67 13.40 20.35
CA THR A 272 19.26 14.37 21.38
C THR A 272 19.49 15.79 20.90
N SER A 273 20.60 16.04 20.23
CA SER A 273 20.92 17.37 19.68
C SER A 273 20.00 17.71 18.51
N VAL A 274 19.65 16.74 17.67
CA VAL A 274 18.67 16.94 16.61
C VAL A 274 17.33 17.38 17.19
N LYS A 275 16.91 16.72 18.25
CA LYS A 275 15.68 17.06 18.97
C LYS A 275 15.69 18.49 19.52
N ASN A 276 16.84 18.96 19.93
CA ASN A 276 17.02 20.30 20.47
C ASN A 276 17.26 21.35 19.39
N GLY A 277 17.28 20.98 18.12
CA GLY A 277 17.44 21.89 17.00
C GLY A 277 18.87 22.46 16.87
N ALA A 278 19.88 21.64 17.16
CA ALA A 278 21.26 22.08 17.07
C ALA A 278 21.71 22.45 15.64
N ASP A 279 22.34 23.59 15.49
CA ASP A 279 22.82 24.06 14.17
C ASP A 279 23.89 23.17 13.54
N THR A 280 24.55 22.34 14.34
CA THR A 280 25.57 21.37 13.89
C THR A 280 25.05 20.44 12.77
N TYR A 281 23.75 20.23 12.68
CA TYR A 281 23.15 19.35 11.70
C TYR A 281 22.61 20.05 10.45
N ASN A 282 22.79 21.33 10.31
CA ASN A 282 22.25 22.09 9.18
C ASN A 282 22.69 21.58 7.81
N ASN A 283 23.87 20.98 7.71
CA ASN A 283 24.44 20.46 6.49
C ASN A 283 24.17 18.95 6.28
N VAL A 284 23.70 18.27 7.31
CA VAL A 284 23.52 16.82 7.34
C VAL A 284 22.04 16.46 7.26
N LEU A 285 21.28 17.14 8.08
CA LEU A 285 19.84 16.96 8.18
C LEU A 285 19.12 17.99 7.31
N PHE A 286 17.98 17.61 6.86
CA PHE A 286 17.22 18.51 6.03
C PHE A 286 16.03 18.96 6.78
N ASN A 287 15.50 19.23 7.50
CA ASN A 287 14.22 19.78 7.94
C ASN A 287 14.13 20.12 9.41
N GLY A 288 13.38 19.33 10.14
CA GLY A 288 12.87 19.70 11.45
C GLY A 288 13.89 20.34 12.40
N ALA A 289 15.11 19.82 12.45
CA ALA A 289 16.14 20.38 13.30
C ALA A 289 16.53 21.79 12.89
N VAL A 290 16.70 22.01 11.60
CA VAL A 290 17.05 23.32 11.06
C VAL A 290 15.91 24.32 11.22
N GLN A 291 14.71 23.91 10.91
CA GLN A 291 13.57 24.80 10.93
C GLN A 291 13.06 25.11 12.33
N ARG A 292 13.28 24.21 13.25
CA ARG A 292 12.90 24.41 14.64
C ARG A 292 13.65 25.55 15.34
N SER A 293 14.86 25.83 14.89
CA SER A 293 15.62 26.97 15.39
C SER A 293 15.06 28.31 14.90
N LEU A 294 14.09 28.29 14.00
CA LEU A 294 13.53 29.48 13.34
C LEU A 294 12.06 29.68 13.72
N ASN A 295 11.75 29.81 15.00
CA ASN A 295 10.37 29.97 15.49
C ASN A 295 9.61 31.10 14.79
N ASP A 296 10.23 32.21 14.51
CA ASP A 296 9.60 33.35 13.82
C ASP A 296 9.13 32.97 12.40
N TRP A 297 9.86 32.12 11.76
CA TRP A 297 9.52 31.65 10.43
C TRP A 297 8.30 30.70 10.44
N THR A 298 8.26 29.75 11.37
CA THR A 298 7.13 28.87 11.53
C THR A 298 5.85 29.62 11.86
N THR A 299 5.96 30.59 12.76
CA THR A 299 4.84 31.44 13.18
C THR A 299 4.30 32.29 12.04
N ALA A 300 5.18 32.78 11.17
CA ALA A 300 4.81 33.64 10.04
C ALA A 300 3.98 32.90 8.96
N TYR A 301 4.18 31.59 8.81
CA TYR A 301 3.54 30.84 7.72
C TYR A 301 2.28 30.09 8.12
N ASN A 302 2.30 29.35 9.19
CA ASN A 302 1.13 28.67 9.74
C ASN A 302 1.49 28.09 11.12
N PRO A 303 1.32 28.82 12.18
CA PRO A 303 1.81 28.42 13.48
C PRO A 303 1.21 27.10 13.97
N ILE A 304 -0.05 26.86 13.72
CA ILE A 304 -0.74 25.67 14.24
C ILE A 304 -0.31 24.41 13.50
N SER A 305 -0.47 24.41 12.19
CA SER A 305 -0.17 23.23 11.37
C SER A 305 1.33 23.01 11.22
N PHE A 306 2.08 24.07 11.09
CA PHE A 306 3.52 23.97 10.88
C PHE A 306 4.26 23.51 12.14
N ASP A 307 3.92 24.04 13.28
CA ASP A 307 4.52 23.64 14.56
C ASP A 307 4.23 22.18 14.87
N ASN A 308 3.02 21.72 14.63
CA ASN A 308 2.66 20.32 14.79
C ASN A 308 3.43 19.42 13.83
N TRP A 309 3.54 19.81 12.58
CA TRP A 309 4.29 19.06 11.59
C TRP A 309 5.78 19.03 11.93
N LEU A 310 6.33 20.18 12.24
CA LEU A 310 7.74 20.33 12.60
C LEU A 310 8.08 19.49 13.84
N GLU A 311 7.25 19.54 14.84
CA GLU A 311 7.42 18.74 16.03
C GLU A 311 7.39 17.25 15.72
N SER A 312 6.44 16.80 14.93
CA SER A 312 6.35 15.38 14.52
C SER A 312 7.53 14.94 13.68
N THR A 313 8.05 15.81 12.83
CA THR A 313 9.21 15.51 12.00
C THR A 313 10.50 15.44 12.83
N VAL A 314 10.69 16.34 13.75
CA VAL A 314 11.86 16.35 14.64
C VAL A 314 11.84 15.20 15.62
N LYS A 315 10.68 14.87 16.11
CA LYS A 315 10.48 13.69 16.96
C LYS A 315 10.55 12.38 16.17
N GLY A 316 10.97 12.49 14.94
CA GLY A 316 11.22 11.36 14.07
C GLY A 316 9.94 10.72 13.60
N THR A 317 9.92 9.42 13.63
CA THR A 317 8.84 8.60 13.15
C THR A 317 7.64 8.51 14.07
N GLU A 318 7.60 9.30 15.11
CA GLU A 318 6.46 9.30 16.04
C GLU A 318 5.12 9.38 15.33
N ARG A 319 5.02 10.22 14.30
CA ARG A 319 3.81 10.29 13.49
C ARG A 319 3.66 9.14 12.51
N VAL A 320 4.75 8.62 12.01
CA VAL A 320 4.72 7.49 11.10
C VAL A 320 4.29 6.23 11.83
N PHE A 321 4.70 6.09 13.08
CA PHE A 321 4.40 4.88 13.87
C PHE A 321 3.30 5.07 14.91
N ALA A 322 2.97 6.30 15.22
CA ALA A 322 1.98 6.55 16.24
C ALA A 322 1.26 7.84 15.94
N TYR A 323 0.25 7.73 15.19
CA TYR A 323 -0.77 8.76 15.15
C TYR A 323 -1.49 8.78 16.48
N GLY A 324 -1.80 9.94 16.96
CA GLY A 324 -2.56 10.11 18.17
C GLY A 324 -1.72 10.25 19.44
N GLU A 325 -2.33 10.05 20.55
CA GLU A 325 -1.77 10.44 21.83
C GLU A 325 -0.59 9.56 22.27
N GLN A 326 0.59 9.97 21.87
CA GLN A 326 1.84 9.31 22.26
C GLN A 326 2.23 9.51 23.71
N LYS A 327 1.51 10.32 24.42
CA LYS A 327 1.77 10.58 25.83
C LYS A 327 1.76 9.34 26.71
N GLU A 328 1.02 8.31 26.28
CA GLU A 328 1.00 7.03 26.99
C GLU A 328 2.26 6.19 26.80
N TYR A 329 2.93 6.35 25.66
CA TYR A 329 4.13 5.60 25.36
C TYR A 329 5.41 6.34 25.78
N GLY A 330 5.25 7.55 26.22
CA GLY A 330 6.28 8.35 26.80
C GLY A 330 7.48 8.66 25.89
N ASP A 331 8.47 9.25 26.51
CA ASP A 331 9.71 9.65 25.84
C ASP A 331 10.54 8.48 25.28
N GLU A 332 10.32 7.27 25.75
CA GLU A 332 11.15 6.12 25.36
C GLU A 332 10.86 5.64 23.95
N LEU A 333 9.59 5.53 23.59
CA LEU A 333 9.21 5.18 22.21
C LEU A 333 9.76 6.20 21.23
N SER A 334 9.57 7.44 21.53
CA SER A 334 10.05 8.53 20.68
C SER A 334 11.56 8.61 20.56
N LYS A 335 12.30 8.18 21.58
CA LYS A 335 13.76 8.08 21.52
C LYS A 335 14.25 6.94 20.64
N GLU A 336 13.56 5.82 20.67
CA GLU A 336 14.01 4.61 20.01
C GLU A 336 13.70 4.59 18.50
N VAL A 337 12.56 5.16 18.10
CA VAL A 337 12.13 5.18 16.70
C VAL A 337 12.44 6.48 15.98
N ARG A 338 13.01 7.48 16.66
CA ARG A 338 13.43 8.71 16.01
C ARG A 338 14.52 8.47 15.01
N VAL A 339 14.34 9.05 13.86
CA VAL A 339 15.36 9.09 12.83
C VAL A 339 15.66 10.53 12.47
N PRO A 340 16.93 10.89 12.38
CA PRO A 340 17.31 12.14 11.77
C PRO A 340 16.96 12.05 10.28
N LEU A 341 16.39 13.11 9.74
CA LEU A 341 16.10 13.19 8.33
C LEU A 341 17.33 13.71 7.60
N PHE A 342 18.01 12.83 6.90
CA PHE A 342 19.26 13.14 6.24
C PHE A 342 19.05 13.90 4.92
N ASN A 343 19.97 14.81 4.64
CA ASN A 343 19.98 15.55 3.38
C ASN A 343 20.39 14.65 2.22
N PRO A 344 19.49 14.39 1.25
CA PRO A 344 19.77 13.50 0.10
C PRO A 344 20.87 14.06 -0.84
N LEU A 345 21.19 15.34 -0.76
CA LEU A 345 22.26 15.92 -1.56
C LEU A 345 23.62 15.98 -0.85
N HIS A 346 23.68 15.61 0.43
CA HIS A 346 24.94 15.57 1.15
C HIS A 346 25.84 14.43 0.64
N PRO A 347 27.13 14.71 0.25
CA PRO A 347 28.01 13.70 -0.36
C PRO A 347 28.20 12.45 0.50
N THR A 348 28.33 12.60 1.83
CA THR A 348 28.50 11.45 2.74
C THR A 348 27.24 10.61 2.81
N VAL A 349 26.05 11.22 2.81
CA VAL A 349 24.76 10.49 2.75
C VAL A 349 24.68 9.67 1.48
N GLN A 350 24.95 10.31 0.34
CA GLN A 350 24.93 9.63 -0.95
C GLN A 350 25.92 8.47 -1.03
N SER A 351 27.15 8.67 -0.54
CA SER A 351 28.16 7.61 -0.57
C SER A 351 27.79 6.40 0.29
N GLN A 352 27.19 6.62 1.46
CA GLN A 352 26.77 5.52 2.34
C GLN A 352 25.58 4.75 1.80
N VAL A 353 24.63 5.40 1.17
CA VAL A 353 23.52 4.73 0.47
C VAL A 353 24.06 3.89 -0.69
N ILE A 354 24.90 4.48 -1.53
CA ILE A 354 25.46 3.75 -2.69
C ILE A 354 26.33 2.57 -2.25
N GLU A 355 27.12 2.71 -1.19
CA GLU A 355 27.93 1.63 -0.63
C GLU A 355 27.06 0.44 -0.20
N LEU A 356 25.98 0.70 0.55
CA LEU A 356 25.04 -0.32 0.99
C LEU A 356 24.35 -1.03 -0.17
N LEU A 357 23.82 -0.27 -1.14
CA LEU A 357 23.15 -0.85 -2.30
C LEU A 357 24.09 -1.70 -3.16
N SER A 358 25.33 -1.23 -3.34
CA SER A 358 26.37 -1.95 -4.07
C SER A 358 26.74 -3.26 -3.38
N GLU A 359 26.91 -3.26 -2.07
CA GLU A 359 27.21 -4.45 -1.27
C GLU A 359 26.12 -5.51 -1.36
N ILE A 360 24.87 -5.11 -1.15
CA ILE A 360 23.71 -6.02 -1.25
C ILE A 360 23.63 -6.63 -2.65
N ALA A 361 23.71 -5.80 -3.69
CA ALA A 361 23.67 -6.27 -5.06
C ALA A 361 24.81 -7.25 -5.36
N GLU A 362 26.05 -6.97 -4.92
CA GLU A 362 27.21 -7.85 -5.12
C GLU A 362 27.02 -9.19 -4.42
N LYS A 363 26.56 -9.16 -3.18
CA LYS A 363 26.39 -10.35 -2.36
C LYS A 363 25.41 -11.34 -2.97
N TYR A 364 24.28 -10.84 -3.49
CA TYR A 364 23.18 -11.67 -3.98
C TYR A 364 23.08 -11.78 -5.51
N ALA A 365 23.92 -11.09 -6.27
CA ALA A 365 23.94 -11.17 -7.74
C ALA A 365 24.16 -12.58 -8.30
N LYS A 366 24.72 -13.50 -7.51
CA LYS A 366 24.91 -14.91 -7.90
C LYS A 366 23.60 -15.68 -8.08
N HIS A 367 22.53 -15.25 -7.42
CA HIS A 367 21.22 -15.88 -7.50
C HIS A 367 20.42 -15.34 -8.71
N THR A 368 19.98 -16.25 -9.58
CA THR A 368 19.17 -15.89 -10.75
C THR A 368 17.81 -15.34 -10.36
N SER A 369 17.29 -15.75 -9.20
CA SER A 369 16.05 -15.27 -8.59
C SER A 369 16.14 -13.83 -8.11
N PHE A 370 17.31 -13.34 -7.68
CA PHE A 370 17.47 -11.96 -7.22
C PHE A 370 17.39 -11.00 -8.40
N LYS A 371 16.39 -10.11 -8.42
CA LYS A 371 16.12 -9.18 -9.53
C LYS A 371 16.44 -7.73 -9.20
N GLY A 372 16.83 -7.44 -7.98
CA GLY A 372 17.24 -6.10 -7.61
C GLY A 372 16.71 -5.63 -6.26
N ILE A 373 16.67 -4.31 -6.12
CA ILE A 373 16.30 -3.65 -4.87
C ILE A 373 15.13 -2.70 -5.14
N ALA A 374 14.11 -2.78 -4.30
CA ALA A 374 13.01 -1.83 -4.29
C ALA A 374 13.17 -0.85 -3.13
N ILE A 375 12.97 0.43 -3.36
CA ILE A 375 13.04 1.45 -2.31
C ILE A 375 11.68 2.10 -2.14
N ASN A 376 11.15 2.02 -0.93
CA ASN A 376 9.94 2.71 -0.55
C ASN A 376 10.23 4.21 -0.49
N MET A 377 9.64 4.97 -1.41
CA MET A 377 9.88 6.42 -1.54
C MET A 377 8.98 7.21 -0.59
N TRP A 378 9.04 6.85 0.67
CA TRP A 378 8.35 7.58 1.72
C TRP A 378 9.02 8.92 1.99
N HIS A 379 8.27 9.84 2.57
CA HIS A 379 8.75 11.16 2.90
C HIS A 379 9.91 11.22 3.92
N GLY A 380 10.21 10.14 4.61
CA GLY A 380 11.34 10.03 5.54
C GLY A 380 12.60 9.38 4.96
N THR A 381 12.57 8.92 3.71
CA THR A 381 13.72 8.24 3.11
C THR A 381 14.83 9.21 2.71
N MET A 382 16.08 8.74 2.73
CA MET A 382 17.29 9.52 2.40
C MET A 382 17.45 9.83 0.91
N LEU A 383 16.52 9.41 0.05
CA LEU A 383 16.70 9.56 -1.39
C LEU A 383 16.10 10.86 -1.95
N TRP A 384 15.21 11.49 -1.23
CA TRP A 384 14.54 12.72 -1.65
C TRP A 384 14.10 13.55 -0.44
N TYR A 385 13.60 14.75 -0.66
CA TYR A 385 13.21 15.65 0.43
C TYR A 385 11.79 15.42 0.95
N GLY A 386 10.94 14.72 0.21
CA GLY A 386 9.56 14.46 0.59
C GLY A 386 8.60 15.65 0.46
N ASN A 387 9.09 16.87 0.60
CA ASN A 387 8.28 18.09 0.55
C ASN A 387 9.11 19.35 0.29
N LEU A 388 8.45 20.52 0.24
CA LEU A 388 9.08 21.79 -0.04
C LEU A 388 9.67 22.49 1.22
N LEU A 389 9.49 21.94 2.40
CA LEU A 389 10.03 22.55 3.65
C LEU A 389 11.48 22.21 3.94
N ALA A 390 12.11 21.38 3.14
CA ALA A 390 13.48 20.91 3.34
C ALA A 390 14.41 21.36 2.23
N GLY A 391 15.74 21.27 2.48
CA GLY A 391 16.77 21.51 1.47
C GLY A 391 17.21 22.97 1.36
N TYR A 392 17.15 23.74 2.42
CA TYR A 392 17.62 25.14 2.49
C TYR A 392 18.93 25.28 3.27
N ASP A 393 19.57 24.17 3.57
CA ASP A 393 20.87 24.09 4.24
C ASP A 393 22.00 24.63 3.37
N ASP A 394 23.16 24.87 4.03
CA ASP A 394 24.31 25.51 3.37
C ASP A 394 24.92 24.65 2.26
N VAL A 395 24.86 23.30 2.38
CA VAL A 395 25.37 22.38 1.35
C VAL A 395 24.49 22.43 0.10
N SER A 396 23.20 22.27 0.26
CA SER A 396 22.23 22.26 -0.87
C SER A 396 22.21 23.61 -1.58
N ILE A 397 22.19 24.71 -0.83
CA ILE A 397 22.14 26.05 -1.42
C ILE A 397 23.47 26.44 -2.08
N GLY A 398 24.60 26.10 -1.48
CA GLY A 398 25.90 26.33 -2.12
C GLY A 398 26.04 25.57 -3.45
N MET A 399 25.46 24.35 -3.57
CA MET A 399 25.38 23.65 -4.85
C MET A 399 24.44 24.35 -5.84
N PHE A 400 23.27 24.79 -5.39
CA PHE A 400 22.30 25.49 -6.21
C PHE A 400 22.90 26.77 -6.81
N GLU A 401 23.48 27.64 -5.97
CA GLU A 401 24.09 28.89 -6.43
C GLU A 401 25.25 28.65 -7.41
N LYS A 402 26.09 27.64 -7.11
CA LYS A 402 27.22 27.29 -7.98
C LYS A 402 26.77 26.76 -9.33
N GLU A 403 25.77 25.90 -9.36
CA GLU A 403 25.34 25.23 -10.58
C GLU A 403 24.40 26.07 -11.44
N THR A 404 23.61 26.94 -10.83
CA THR A 404 22.70 27.84 -11.57
C THR A 404 23.31 29.19 -11.91
N GLY A 405 24.36 29.60 -11.21
CA GLY A 405 24.91 30.95 -11.30
C GLY A 405 24.04 32.02 -10.64
N ILE A 406 22.99 31.63 -9.91
CA ILE A 406 22.10 32.54 -9.19
C ILE A 406 22.60 32.71 -7.78
N SER A 407 22.97 33.92 -7.38
CA SER A 407 23.26 34.25 -5.99
C SER A 407 22.00 34.68 -5.26
N LEU A 408 21.80 34.15 -4.06
CA LEU A 408 20.70 34.60 -3.20
C LEU A 408 21.02 35.82 -2.39
N ASP A 409 22.30 36.24 -2.39
CA ASP A 409 22.83 37.40 -1.62
C ASP A 409 22.47 37.34 -0.13
N ILE A 410 22.52 36.13 0.45
CA ILE A 410 22.28 35.89 1.87
C ILE A 410 23.59 35.46 2.51
N ALA A 411 24.03 36.21 3.53
CA ALA A 411 25.24 35.88 4.24
C ALA A 411 25.16 34.52 4.97
N SER A 412 26.22 33.75 4.95
CA SER A 412 26.29 32.42 5.56
C SER A 412 26.15 32.42 7.10
N ASP A 413 26.48 33.56 7.73
CA ASP A 413 26.33 33.79 9.16
C ASP A 413 25.00 34.45 9.56
N ASP A 414 24.11 34.73 8.58
CA ASP A 414 22.78 35.28 8.87
C ASP A 414 21.94 34.25 9.65
N PRO A 415 21.52 34.54 10.88
CA PRO A 415 20.74 33.62 11.69
C PRO A 415 19.38 33.29 11.08
N ARG A 416 18.87 34.13 10.19
CA ARG A 416 17.60 33.89 9.46
C ARG A 416 17.82 33.44 8.02
N ARG A 417 18.98 32.92 7.66
CA ARG A 417 19.31 32.53 6.27
C ARG A 417 18.38 31.48 5.71
N PHE A 418 17.93 30.50 6.52
CA PHE A 418 17.05 29.43 6.07
C PHE A 418 15.67 29.97 5.72
N GLU A 419 15.08 30.81 6.55
CA GLU A 419 13.82 31.50 6.27
C GLU A 419 13.90 32.36 4.99
N LYS A 420 14.96 33.12 4.84
CA LYS A 420 15.16 33.98 3.68
C LYS A 420 15.31 33.17 2.41
N ARG A 421 16.08 32.07 2.44
CA ARG A 421 16.24 31.14 1.35
C ARG A 421 14.90 30.50 0.96
N TYR A 422 14.16 30.01 1.94
CA TYR A 422 12.83 29.45 1.69
C TYR A 422 11.92 30.45 0.97
N LYS A 423 11.82 31.68 1.45
CA LYS A 423 10.96 32.69 0.83
C LYS A 423 11.35 32.99 -0.60
N ILE A 424 12.63 33.16 -0.86
CA ILE A 424 13.12 33.45 -2.24
C ILE A 424 12.87 32.23 -3.15
N LEU A 425 13.25 31.06 -2.70
CA LEU A 425 13.25 29.84 -3.52
C LEU A 425 11.86 29.23 -3.71
N THR A 426 10.90 29.51 -2.83
CA THR A 426 9.53 28.99 -2.97
C THR A 426 8.55 29.99 -3.59
N LEU A 427 8.88 31.28 -3.60
CA LEU A 427 8.04 32.32 -4.19
C LEU A 427 8.62 32.86 -5.51
N THR A 428 9.83 33.37 -5.48
CA THR A 428 10.42 34.09 -6.63
C THR A 428 11.11 33.14 -7.59
N LEU A 429 11.85 32.18 -7.10
CA LEU A 429 12.67 31.24 -7.89
C LEU A 429 12.13 29.81 -7.87
N ARG A 430 10.84 29.66 -7.58
CA ARG A 430 10.22 28.37 -7.32
C ARG A 430 10.48 27.35 -8.43
N ASP A 431 10.19 27.68 -9.66
CA ASP A 431 10.30 26.74 -10.78
C ASP A 431 11.75 26.35 -11.07
N VAL A 432 12.66 27.31 -10.95
CA VAL A 432 14.10 27.07 -11.12
C VAL A 432 14.63 26.17 -10.01
N PHE A 433 14.22 26.42 -8.78
CA PHE A 433 14.66 25.63 -7.62
C PHE A 433 14.12 24.22 -7.65
N ILE A 434 12.82 24.04 -7.91
CA ILE A 434 12.20 22.73 -8.03
C ILE A 434 12.82 21.92 -9.18
N SER A 435 12.98 22.53 -10.35
CA SER A 435 13.61 21.86 -11.50
C SER A 435 15.05 21.44 -11.20
N TRP A 436 15.85 22.30 -10.58
CA TRP A 436 17.22 21.98 -10.15
C TRP A 436 17.21 20.82 -9.14
N ARG A 437 16.34 20.89 -8.12
CA ARG A 437 16.19 19.86 -7.11
C ARG A 437 15.84 18.51 -7.71
N CYS A 438 14.86 18.45 -8.59
CA CYS A 438 14.48 17.24 -9.31
C CYS A 438 15.64 16.64 -10.11
N LYS A 439 16.40 17.48 -10.81
CA LYS A 439 17.60 17.05 -11.52
C LYS A 439 18.65 16.44 -10.57
N LYS A 440 18.90 17.05 -9.42
CA LYS A 440 19.89 16.55 -8.46
C LYS A 440 19.49 15.21 -7.84
N ILE A 441 18.22 15.06 -7.51
CA ILE A 441 17.68 13.81 -6.99
C ILE A 441 17.73 12.72 -8.08
N HIS A 442 17.37 13.05 -9.31
CA HIS A 442 17.50 12.13 -10.44
C HIS A 442 18.95 11.65 -10.62
N GLU A 443 19.93 12.57 -10.63
CA GLU A 443 21.35 12.22 -10.73
C GLU A 443 21.81 11.30 -9.58
N PHE A 444 21.31 11.49 -8.37
CA PHE A 444 21.63 10.64 -7.23
C PHE A 444 21.02 9.23 -7.39
N ILE A 445 19.76 9.14 -7.71
CA ILE A 445 19.04 7.86 -7.89
C ILE A 445 19.65 7.06 -9.05
N CYS A 446 20.01 7.72 -10.15
CA CYS A 446 20.72 7.05 -11.24
C CYS A 446 22.07 6.46 -10.80
N ARG A 447 22.82 7.13 -9.93
CA ARG A 447 24.05 6.55 -9.36
C ARG A 447 23.78 5.36 -8.44
N CYS A 448 22.67 5.37 -7.72
CA CYS A 448 22.22 4.21 -6.95
C CYS A 448 21.92 3.02 -7.87
N ARG A 449 21.18 3.25 -8.96
CA ARG A 449 20.92 2.27 -10.01
C ARG A 449 22.23 1.73 -10.60
N ASP A 450 23.16 2.59 -10.97
CA ASP A 450 24.42 2.20 -11.58
C ASP A 450 25.25 1.29 -10.67
N ALA A 451 25.23 1.55 -9.36
CA ALA A 451 25.90 0.69 -8.37
C ALA A 451 25.30 -0.74 -8.36
N ILE A 452 23.99 -0.87 -8.50
CA ILE A 452 23.27 -2.15 -8.52
C ILE A 452 23.53 -2.87 -9.86
N VAL A 453 23.27 -2.21 -10.98
CA VAL A 453 23.36 -2.77 -12.33
C VAL A 453 24.81 -3.16 -12.69
N SER A 454 25.81 -2.47 -12.12
CA SER A 454 27.21 -2.83 -12.31
C SER A 454 27.57 -4.25 -11.82
N LYS A 455 26.78 -4.83 -10.92
CA LYS A 455 27.00 -6.18 -10.38
C LYS A 455 26.40 -7.26 -11.28
N ARG A 456 25.27 -6.98 -11.86
CA ARG A 456 24.62 -7.82 -12.87
C ARG A 456 23.63 -6.98 -13.68
N LYS A 457 23.70 -7.04 -14.99
CA LYS A 457 23.01 -6.12 -15.89
C LYS A 457 21.46 -6.21 -15.88
N ASP A 458 20.91 -7.34 -15.46
CA ASP A 458 19.46 -7.55 -15.36
C ASP A 458 18.87 -7.18 -14.00
N LEU A 459 19.70 -6.66 -13.08
CA LEU A 459 19.21 -6.12 -11.83
C LEU A 459 18.59 -4.75 -12.04
N THR A 460 17.57 -4.44 -11.22
CA THR A 460 16.86 -3.17 -11.25
C THR A 460 16.86 -2.47 -9.90
N LEU A 461 16.77 -1.15 -9.95
CA LEU A 461 16.35 -0.32 -8.82
C LEU A 461 14.88 0.03 -9.04
N THR A 462 14.01 -0.45 -8.16
CA THR A 462 12.58 -0.13 -8.19
C THR A 462 12.29 1.00 -7.20
N LEU A 463 11.61 2.04 -7.66
CA LEU A 463 11.09 3.12 -6.81
C LEU A 463 9.62 2.83 -6.53
N THR A 464 9.27 2.47 -5.31
CA THR A 464 7.87 2.32 -4.90
C THR A 464 7.33 3.68 -4.49
N VAL A 465 6.39 4.20 -5.25
CA VAL A 465 5.81 5.53 -5.05
C VAL A 465 4.32 5.45 -4.80
N TRP A 466 3.83 6.18 -3.84
CA TRP A 466 2.42 6.18 -3.51
C TRP A 466 1.59 6.94 -4.54
N ASN A 467 0.54 6.32 -5.01
CA ASN A 467 -0.48 6.97 -5.84
C ASN A 467 -1.63 7.53 -5.00
N GLU A 468 -1.38 7.76 -3.75
CA GLU A 468 -2.39 8.03 -2.74
C GLU A 468 -2.39 9.47 -2.29
N THR A 469 -3.59 10.03 -2.21
CA THR A 469 -3.77 11.30 -1.53
C THR A 469 -3.58 11.20 -0.02
N SER A 470 -3.61 10.02 0.58
CA SER A 470 -3.44 9.91 2.02
C SER A 470 -2.06 10.33 2.48
N ALA A 471 -1.01 9.89 1.81
CA ALA A 471 0.33 10.36 2.07
C ALA A 471 0.44 11.86 1.79
N SER A 472 -0.13 12.32 0.70
CA SER A 472 -0.18 13.73 0.35
C SER A 472 -1.24 14.48 1.16
N TYR A 473 -2.38 13.89 1.44
CA TYR A 473 -3.50 14.56 2.10
C TYR A 473 -3.28 14.75 3.60
N GLY A 474 -2.93 13.71 4.32
CA GLY A 474 -2.64 13.81 5.75
C GLY A 474 -1.34 14.53 6.02
N TYR A 475 -0.32 14.30 5.23
CA TYR A 475 1.04 14.77 5.45
C TYR A 475 1.34 16.08 4.73
N PHE A 476 1.04 16.16 3.43
CA PHE A 476 1.36 17.34 2.63
C PHE A 476 0.34 18.49 2.79
N ASN A 477 -0.90 18.20 3.12
CA ASN A 477 -1.88 19.26 3.37
C ASN A 477 -1.65 20.02 4.65
N THR A 478 -0.90 19.48 5.58
CA THR A 478 -0.51 20.19 6.83
C THR A 478 0.73 21.04 6.65
N VAL A 479 1.38 20.99 5.48
CA VAL A 479 2.64 21.66 5.23
C VAL A 479 2.40 22.98 4.51
N PRO A 480 2.74 24.14 5.10
CA PRO A 480 2.62 25.43 4.45
C PRO A 480 3.43 25.47 3.14
N GLY A 481 2.84 25.97 2.08
CA GLY A 481 3.46 26.02 0.77
C GLY A 481 3.41 24.71 -0.03
N ALA A 482 3.19 23.59 0.63
CA ALA A 482 2.88 22.33 -0.03
C ALA A 482 1.38 22.19 -0.30
N THR A 483 0.58 22.88 0.48
CA THR A 483 -0.84 22.91 0.26
C THR A 483 -1.19 24.06 -0.66
N THR A 484 -2.17 23.82 -1.44
CA THR A 484 -2.77 24.85 -2.25
C THR A 484 -3.66 25.79 -1.46
N GLY A 485 -3.66 25.65 -0.15
CA GLY A 485 -4.67 26.30 0.63
C GLY A 485 -6.07 25.83 0.24
N TYR A 486 -7.03 26.30 0.89
CA TYR A 486 -8.45 25.97 0.80
C TYR A 486 -8.94 25.58 -0.59
N GLY A 487 -9.01 24.27 -0.80
CA GLY A 487 -9.83 23.69 -1.85
C GLY A 487 -9.20 23.52 -3.22
N ALA A 488 -7.98 23.94 -3.47
CA ALA A 488 -7.36 23.63 -4.73
C ALA A 488 -6.71 22.24 -4.64
N ARG A 489 -7.08 21.33 -5.51
CA ARG A 489 -6.43 20.05 -5.65
C ARG A 489 -5.09 20.23 -6.35
N ARG A 490 -4.03 19.68 -5.77
CA ARG A 490 -2.73 19.59 -6.40
C ARG A 490 -2.60 18.21 -7.02
N SER A 491 -1.95 18.14 -8.17
CA SER A 491 -1.60 16.86 -8.76
C SER A 491 -0.53 16.16 -7.92
N PHE A 492 -0.54 14.84 -7.95
CA PHE A 492 0.55 14.06 -7.34
C PHE A 492 1.91 14.43 -7.93
N GLU A 493 1.96 14.65 -9.24
CA GLU A 493 3.17 15.06 -9.92
C GLU A 493 3.77 16.35 -9.32
N GLU A 494 2.94 17.35 -9.04
CA GLU A 494 3.41 18.60 -8.42
C GLU A 494 3.94 18.37 -7.00
N VAL A 495 3.23 17.55 -6.21
CA VAL A 495 3.64 17.24 -4.84
C VAL A 495 4.98 16.50 -4.82
N TYR A 496 5.16 15.51 -5.68
CA TYR A 496 6.42 14.78 -5.79
C TYR A 496 7.58 15.68 -6.26
N LYS A 497 7.34 16.52 -7.25
CA LYS A 497 8.35 17.49 -7.73
C LYS A 497 8.81 18.46 -6.64
N GLU A 498 7.93 18.91 -5.79
CA GLU A 498 8.31 19.78 -4.66
C GLU A 498 9.30 19.09 -3.72
N GLY A 499 9.18 17.79 -3.51
CA GLY A 499 10.13 16.97 -2.77
C GLY A 499 11.42 16.64 -3.55
N GLY A 500 11.47 16.99 -4.83
CA GLY A 500 12.59 16.73 -5.71
C GLY A 500 12.47 15.47 -6.57
N LEU A 501 11.28 14.83 -6.61
CA LEU A 501 11.06 13.61 -7.36
C LEU A 501 10.18 13.88 -8.58
N ASP A 502 10.78 14.09 -9.75
CA ASP A 502 10.06 14.14 -11.02
C ASP A 502 10.08 12.78 -11.70
N LEU A 503 8.99 12.03 -11.58
CA LEU A 503 8.87 10.67 -12.09
C LEU A 503 9.03 10.57 -13.61
N LYS A 504 8.76 11.64 -14.34
CA LYS A 504 8.96 11.68 -15.79
C LYS A 504 10.41 11.54 -16.19
N LEU A 505 11.35 11.98 -15.34
CA LEU A 505 12.78 11.82 -15.58
C LEU A 505 13.22 10.35 -15.54
N PHE A 506 12.46 9.50 -14.85
CA PHE A 506 12.76 8.08 -14.69
C PHE A 506 11.96 7.16 -15.62
N SER A 507 10.96 7.67 -16.32
CA SER A 507 9.96 6.86 -17.05
C SER A 507 10.51 5.99 -18.18
N ASN A 508 11.75 6.24 -18.63
CA ASN A 508 12.41 5.46 -19.67
C ASN A 508 13.87 5.15 -19.33
N GLU A 509 14.23 5.24 -18.06
CA GLU A 509 15.59 4.95 -17.59
C GLU A 509 15.81 3.45 -17.49
N ASP A 510 16.79 2.93 -18.22
CA ASP A 510 17.19 1.52 -18.12
C ASP A 510 17.66 1.16 -16.71
N GLY A 511 17.25 0.01 -16.23
CA GLY A 511 17.59 -0.47 -14.88
C GLY A 511 16.86 0.23 -13.73
N ILE A 512 15.94 1.15 -14.03
CA ILE A 512 14.99 1.71 -13.05
C ILE A 512 13.59 1.21 -13.36
N GLU A 513 12.85 0.83 -12.34
CA GLU A 513 11.42 0.54 -12.41
C GLU A 513 10.69 1.49 -11.45
N ILE A 514 9.45 1.82 -11.80
CA ILE A 514 8.60 2.65 -10.94
C ILE A 514 7.38 1.81 -10.57
N ALA A 515 7.31 1.39 -9.31
CA ALA A 515 6.14 0.70 -8.77
C ALA A 515 5.15 1.73 -8.23
N VAL A 516 3.99 1.79 -8.85
CA VAL A 516 2.90 2.66 -8.42
C VAL A 516 2.11 1.92 -7.34
N GLU A 517 2.16 2.43 -6.12
CA GLU A 517 1.42 1.87 -5.01
C GLU A 517 0.02 2.46 -4.96
N LYS A 518 -0.97 1.59 -4.89
CA LYS A 518 -2.38 1.95 -4.69
C LYS A 518 -2.98 1.16 -3.55
N THR A 519 -3.57 1.85 -2.60
CA THR A 519 -4.27 1.22 -1.49
C THR A 519 -5.68 0.80 -1.90
N SER A 520 -6.00 -0.46 -1.69
CA SER A 520 -7.29 -1.04 -2.04
C SER A 520 -8.36 -0.88 -0.96
N THR A 521 -7.94 -0.64 0.27
CA THR A 521 -8.85 -0.51 1.39
C THR A 521 -9.39 0.90 1.53
N ARG A 522 -10.51 1.01 2.22
CA ARG A 522 -11.07 2.31 2.61
C ARG A 522 -10.17 2.99 3.61
N ASP A 523 -10.10 4.29 3.51
CA ASP A 523 -9.54 5.09 4.59
C ASP A 523 -10.46 5.03 5.82
N HIS A 524 -9.90 4.59 6.91
CA HIS A 524 -10.54 4.46 8.21
C HIS A 524 -9.99 5.47 9.20
N SER A 525 -9.78 6.67 8.72
CA SER A 525 -9.30 7.77 9.54
C SER A 525 -10.14 7.98 10.80
N GLU A 526 -9.65 8.80 11.69
CA GLU A 526 -10.39 9.22 12.89
C GLU A 526 -11.82 9.66 12.62
N ASN A 527 -12.12 10.14 11.41
CA ASN A 527 -13.45 10.58 11.03
C ASN A 527 -14.40 9.41 10.85
N ALA A 528 -13.95 8.31 10.25
CA ALA A 528 -14.70 7.07 10.19
C ALA A 528 -14.99 6.52 11.59
N LEU A 529 -14.00 6.61 12.50
CA LEU A 529 -14.16 6.18 13.89
C LEU A 529 -15.19 7.01 14.65
N LYS A 530 -15.34 8.28 14.30
CA LYS A 530 -16.36 9.18 14.88
C LYS A 530 -17.76 8.99 14.29
N GLY A 531 -17.90 8.07 13.33
CA GLY A 531 -19.17 7.84 12.63
C GLY A 531 -19.48 8.90 11.57
N GLU A 532 -18.53 9.72 11.24
CA GLU A 532 -18.61 10.58 10.07
C GLU A 532 -18.39 9.70 8.84
N GLU A 533 -19.24 9.87 7.83
CA GLU A 533 -19.05 9.21 6.54
C GLU A 533 -17.73 9.69 5.93
N PHE A 534 -16.71 8.88 6.10
CA PHE A 534 -15.49 9.11 5.40
C PHE A 534 -15.64 8.55 4.01
N THR A 535 -15.85 9.42 3.09
CA THR A 535 -15.91 9.03 1.70
C THR A 535 -14.53 8.62 1.22
N ASN A 536 -14.48 7.53 0.53
CA ASN A 536 -13.33 6.87 -0.02
C ASN A 536 -12.42 7.81 -0.82
N MET A 537 -11.51 8.51 -0.14
CA MET A 537 -10.46 9.27 -0.83
C MET A 537 -9.62 8.36 -1.72
N PHE A 538 -9.36 7.15 -1.27
CA PHE A 538 -8.60 6.16 -2.04
C PHE A 538 -9.30 5.77 -3.33
N VAL A 539 -10.62 5.58 -3.29
CA VAL A 539 -11.39 5.31 -4.50
C VAL A 539 -11.32 6.50 -5.45
N ASP A 540 -11.43 7.71 -4.94
CA ASP A 540 -11.31 8.91 -5.74
C ASP A 540 -9.95 8.99 -6.45
N THR A 541 -8.87 8.68 -5.76
CA THR A 541 -7.52 8.69 -6.34
C THR A 541 -7.22 7.50 -7.22
N ALA A 542 -7.71 6.32 -6.86
CA ALA A 542 -7.44 5.11 -7.62
C ALA A 542 -8.13 5.10 -8.98
N PHE A 543 -9.34 5.63 -9.06
CA PHE A 543 -10.18 5.48 -10.24
C PHE A 543 -10.56 6.80 -10.94
N LEU A 544 -10.58 7.90 -10.21
CA LEU A 544 -10.92 9.20 -10.80
C LEU A 544 -9.71 9.96 -11.32
N ASP A 545 -8.59 9.79 -10.66
CA ASP A 545 -7.42 10.61 -10.89
C ASP A 545 -6.24 9.75 -11.29
N ASP A 546 -6.30 8.89 -12.23
CA ASP A 546 -5.20 8.03 -12.65
C ASP A 546 -3.83 8.30 -11.96
N GLY A 547 -3.70 9.46 -11.35
CA GLY A 547 -2.60 9.93 -10.52
C GLY A 547 -1.25 9.73 -11.18
N ILE A 548 -0.33 9.11 -10.44
CA ILE A 548 1.00 8.76 -10.95
C ILE A 548 0.92 7.73 -12.07
N ALA A 549 -0.01 6.77 -11.99
CA ALA A 549 -0.22 5.78 -13.04
C ALA A 549 -0.53 6.46 -14.39
N GLY A 550 -1.36 7.51 -14.39
CA GLY A 550 -1.63 8.32 -15.57
C GLY A 550 -0.39 9.04 -16.12
N THR A 551 0.48 9.55 -15.23
CA THR A 551 1.76 10.14 -15.60
C THR A 551 2.68 9.13 -16.29
N LEU A 552 2.64 7.89 -15.87
CA LEU A 552 3.48 6.79 -16.35
C LEU A 552 2.87 5.97 -17.49
N LYS A 553 1.71 6.34 -17.98
CA LYS A 553 0.99 5.55 -18.99
C LYS A 553 1.81 5.23 -20.26
N ASN A 554 2.76 6.09 -20.63
CA ASN A 554 3.68 5.88 -21.74
C ASN A 554 5.09 5.44 -21.28
N SER A 555 5.28 5.16 -20.01
CA SER A 555 6.55 4.70 -19.46
C SER A 555 6.86 3.28 -19.93
N THR A 556 8.14 2.97 -20.14
CA THR A 556 8.61 1.63 -20.50
C THR A 556 8.94 0.75 -19.30
N ASN A 557 8.81 1.27 -18.08
CA ASN A 557 9.32 0.64 -16.86
C ASN A 557 8.37 0.77 -15.66
N SER A 558 7.08 1.02 -15.88
CA SER A 558 6.12 1.10 -14.78
C SER A 558 5.61 -0.28 -14.35
N THR A 559 5.51 -0.48 -13.04
CA THR A 559 4.96 -1.64 -12.37
C THR A 559 3.88 -1.20 -11.37
N ALA A 560 3.12 -2.12 -10.82
CA ALA A 560 2.06 -1.79 -9.88
C ALA A 560 2.21 -2.57 -8.57
N PHE A 561 1.90 -1.90 -7.47
CA PHE A 561 1.76 -2.50 -6.16
C PHE A 561 0.37 -2.20 -5.59
N ILE A 562 -0.45 -3.23 -5.41
CA ILE A 562 -1.74 -3.12 -4.75
C ILE A 562 -1.51 -3.34 -3.26
N PHE A 563 -1.55 -2.25 -2.52
CA PHE A 563 -1.48 -2.29 -1.08
C PHE A 563 -2.86 -2.69 -0.55
N ASP A 564 -3.06 -3.95 -0.27
CA ASP A 564 -4.35 -4.54 0.06
C ASP A 564 -4.63 -4.63 1.55
N SER A 565 -3.65 -4.34 2.36
CA SER A 565 -3.80 -4.32 3.81
C SER A 565 -3.28 -3.01 4.40
N TRP A 566 -4.15 -2.30 5.03
CA TRP A 566 -3.86 -1.03 5.66
C TRP A 566 -3.94 -1.15 7.17
N VAL A 567 -2.94 -0.65 7.85
CA VAL A 567 -3.04 -0.43 9.27
C VAL A 567 -3.44 0.99 9.51
N GLU A 568 -4.65 1.14 9.93
CA GLU A 568 -5.03 2.38 10.46
C GLU A 568 -5.60 2.24 11.83
N MET A 569 -4.77 2.46 12.75
CA MET A 569 -5.20 2.89 14.04
C MET A 569 -4.11 3.60 14.68
N TRP A 570 -4.22 4.79 14.47
CA TRP A 570 -3.37 5.74 15.05
C TRP A 570 -4.13 6.47 16.14
N GLY A 571 -4.82 5.77 16.94
CA GLY A 571 -5.46 6.27 18.12
C GLY A 571 -4.60 6.02 19.35
N LYS A 572 -5.13 6.30 20.50
CA LYS A 572 -4.54 6.04 21.83
C LYS A 572 -3.88 4.70 21.99
N THR A 573 -4.20 3.82 21.13
CA THR A 573 -3.98 2.42 21.29
C THR A 573 -3.41 1.80 20.07
N SER A 574 -3.19 2.61 19.10
CA SER A 574 -2.44 2.20 17.99
C SER A 574 -1.22 1.58 18.50
N LEU A 575 -0.71 0.70 18.19
CA LEU A 575 0.52 0.17 18.66
C LEU A 575 0.33 -0.36 20.04
N SER A 576 -0.75 -0.96 20.20
CA SER A 576 -0.92 -1.68 21.38
C SER A 576 0.25 -2.52 21.59
N VAL A 577 0.57 -2.36 22.44
CA VAL A 577 1.59 -2.77 23.16
C VAL A 577 1.27 -4.11 23.66
N CYS A 578 1.90 -5.02 23.08
CA CYS A 578 1.95 -6.33 23.65
C CYS A 578 2.86 -6.31 24.82
N GLU A 579 2.45 -6.89 25.87
CA GLU A 579 3.41 -7.40 26.81
C GLU A 579 4.06 -8.62 26.18
N THR A 580 5.32 -8.55 25.88
CA THR A 580 6.13 -9.73 25.60
C THR A 580 6.82 -10.13 26.89
N ASP A 581 6.40 -11.21 27.41
CA ASP A 581 7.14 -11.90 28.44
C ASP A 581 8.28 -12.75 27.83
N ASP A 582 9.05 -13.38 28.67
CA ASP A 582 10.15 -14.26 28.22
C ASP A 582 9.63 -15.46 27.41
N LYS A 583 8.38 -15.87 27.60
CA LYS A 583 7.78 -16.97 26.86
C LYS A 583 7.52 -16.56 25.42
N ASN A 584 6.91 -15.40 25.17
CA ASN A 584 6.66 -14.91 23.84
C ASN A 584 7.95 -14.63 23.09
N LEU A 585 8.96 -14.10 23.77
CA LEU A 585 10.30 -13.93 23.18
C LEU A 585 10.94 -15.27 22.78
N SER A 586 10.74 -16.31 23.60
CA SER A 586 11.23 -17.64 23.29
C SER A 586 10.55 -18.21 22.05
N GLU A 587 9.24 -18.11 21.97
CA GLU A 587 8.47 -18.56 20.80
C GLU A 587 8.92 -17.86 19.51
N ILE A 588 9.17 -16.56 19.61
CA ILE A 588 9.66 -15.77 18.47
C ILE A 588 11.05 -16.23 18.03
N LYS A 589 11.94 -16.53 18.97
CA LYS A 589 13.27 -17.08 18.69
C LYS A 589 13.20 -18.43 18.01
N ASP A 590 12.28 -19.25 18.40
CA ASP A 590 12.09 -20.60 17.86
C ASP A 590 11.62 -20.58 16.40
N LEU A 591 11.15 -19.45 15.89
CA LEU A 591 10.89 -19.26 14.47
C LEU A 591 12.18 -19.09 13.63
N GLY A 592 13.35 -19.10 14.25
CA GLY A 592 14.58 -19.43 13.58
C GLY A 592 15.30 -18.34 12.78
N PHE A 593 15.05 -17.09 13.02
CA PHE A 593 15.83 -16.01 12.40
C PHE A 593 17.21 -15.77 13.05
N GLY A 594 17.75 -16.82 13.67
CA GLY A 594 19.06 -16.76 14.29
C GLY A 594 19.11 -15.89 15.54
N ASP A 595 20.12 -15.04 15.62
CA ASP A 595 20.29 -14.14 16.78
C ASP A 595 19.37 -12.91 16.74
N ILE A 596 18.44 -12.85 15.80
CA ILE A 596 17.44 -11.80 15.74
C ILE A 596 16.24 -12.27 16.55
N ASP A 597 15.91 -11.52 17.54
CA ASP A 597 14.63 -11.67 18.26
C ASP A 597 13.49 -11.02 17.45
N PHE A 598 13.54 -11.18 16.14
CA PHE A 598 12.55 -10.61 15.25
C PHE A 598 12.17 -11.62 14.21
N ILE A 599 10.90 -11.71 14.02
CA ILE A 599 10.36 -12.51 12.96
C ILE A 599 9.16 -11.76 12.45
N ALA A 600 8.85 -11.93 11.26
CA ALA A 600 7.54 -11.73 10.69
C ALA A 600 6.65 -10.74 11.45
N GLY A 601 7.20 -9.59 11.76
CA GLY A 601 6.43 -8.45 12.19
C GLY A 601 5.84 -8.48 13.58
N GLU A 602 5.19 -7.42 13.85
CA GLU A 602 4.59 -7.10 15.13
C GLU A 602 3.62 -8.16 15.64
N ASN A 603 2.93 -8.81 14.73
CA ASN A 603 1.89 -9.75 15.11
C ASN A 603 2.40 -11.00 15.82
N SER A 604 3.64 -11.36 15.59
CA SER A 604 4.28 -12.44 16.36
C SER A 604 4.40 -12.11 17.84
N VAL A 605 4.40 -10.84 18.14
CA VAL A 605 4.55 -10.32 19.51
C VAL A 605 3.23 -10.25 20.24
N TYR A 606 2.13 -10.34 19.55
CA TYR A 606 0.78 -10.22 20.11
C TYR A 606 0.18 -11.54 20.56
N ALA A 607 1.00 -12.53 20.71
CA ALA A 607 0.57 -13.87 21.05
C ALA A 607 0.26 -14.07 22.53
N ASP A 608 0.27 -13.04 23.34
CA ASP A 608 -0.12 -13.15 24.73
C ASP A 608 -1.64 -13.04 24.89
N ASP A 609 -2.25 -14.15 25.15
CA ASP A 609 -3.70 -14.25 25.34
C ASP A 609 -4.25 -13.39 26.48
N THR A 610 -3.43 -13.01 27.43
CA THR A 610 -3.88 -12.16 28.53
C THR A 610 -4.19 -10.73 28.06
N GLU A 611 -3.60 -10.33 26.93
CA GLU A 611 -3.69 -8.98 26.40
C GLU A 611 -4.60 -8.87 25.18
N HIS A 612 -5.09 -9.98 24.63
CA HIS A 612 -5.88 -9.92 23.41
C HIS A 612 -7.14 -9.06 23.56
N LYS A 613 -7.76 -9.04 24.73
CA LYS A 613 -8.89 -8.15 25.01
C LYS A 613 -8.49 -6.69 24.90
N PHE A 614 -7.33 -6.34 25.43
CA PHE A 614 -6.79 -5.01 25.32
C PHE A 614 -6.50 -4.66 23.88
N TRP A 615 -5.92 -5.59 23.15
CA TRP A 615 -5.66 -5.48 21.72
C TRP A 615 -6.94 -5.15 20.94
N PHE A 616 -7.97 -5.95 21.08
CA PHE A 616 -9.24 -5.72 20.39
C PHE A 616 -9.99 -4.47 20.84
N ASP A 617 -9.87 -4.11 22.08
CA ASP A 617 -10.57 -2.94 22.63
C ASP A 617 -9.89 -1.63 22.22
N ASN A 618 -8.62 -1.67 22.04
CA ASN A 618 -7.79 -0.49 21.93
C ASN A 618 -7.05 -0.37 20.60
N GLN A 619 -6.94 -1.43 19.86
CA GLN A 619 -6.24 -1.42 18.60
C GLN A 619 -6.94 -2.32 17.62
N MET A 620 -7.07 -1.83 16.45
CA MET A 620 -7.47 -2.62 15.31
C MET A 620 -6.44 -2.46 14.23
N ARG A 621 -6.12 -3.57 13.63
CA ARG A 621 -5.54 -3.58 12.31
C ARG A 621 -6.65 -3.80 11.35
N ILE A 622 -6.56 -3.09 10.28
CA ILE A 622 -7.47 -3.26 9.20
C ILE A 622 -6.74 -3.98 8.13
N THR A 623 -7.34 -5.01 7.75
CA THR A 623 -6.87 -5.85 6.70
C THR A 623 -7.51 -5.49 5.41
N SER A 624 -7.06 -6.09 4.38
CA SER A 624 -7.72 -5.98 3.12
C SER A 624 -9.18 -6.39 3.28
N ALA A 625 -10.04 -5.54 2.83
CA ALA A 625 -11.46 -5.77 2.82
C ALA A 625 -11.99 -5.33 1.47
N PHE A 626 -11.58 -6.05 0.44
CA PHE A 626 -11.99 -5.75 -0.91
C PHE A 626 -13.51 -5.73 -1.02
N PRO A 627 -14.06 -4.78 -1.75
CA PRO A 627 -15.49 -4.77 -2.04
C PRO A 627 -15.90 -6.09 -2.69
N SER A 628 -17.00 -6.66 -2.23
CA SER A 628 -17.52 -7.94 -2.73
C SER A 628 -17.59 -7.95 -4.26
N GLY A 629 -16.88 -8.88 -4.89
CA GLY A 629 -16.82 -9.02 -6.35
C GLY A 629 -15.94 -7.99 -7.09
N HIS A 630 -15.16 -7.18 -6.38
CA HIS A 630 -14.33 -6.11 -6.96
C HIS A 630 -12.83 -6.29 -6.77
N TYR A 631 -12.37 -7.44 -6.29
CA TYR A 631 -10.93 -7.70 -6.15
C TYR A 631 -10.17 -7.51 -7.48
N LEU A 632 -10.65 -8.11 -8.55
CA LEU A 632 -10.03 -8.01 -9.86
C LEU A 632 -10.03 -6.59 -10.45
N GLU A 633 -10.91 -5.71 -9.99
CA GLU A 633 -10.99 -4.32 -10.49
C GLU A 633 -9.66 -3.57 -10.28
N TRP A 634 -9.02 -3.78 -9.15
CA TRP A 634 -7.75 -3.14 -8.83
C TRP A 634 -6.64 -3.61 -9.77
N LEU A 635 -6.51 -4.91 -9.96
CA LEU A 635 -5.52 -5.49 -10.86
C LEU A 635 -5.78 -5.07 -12.33
N ALA A 636 -7.03 -5.15 -12.76
CA ALA A 636 -7.46 -4.76 -14.10
C ALA A 636 -7.19 -3.28 -14.38
N ASN A 637 -7.39 -2.40 -13.38
CA ASN A 637 -7.16 -0.98 -13.54
C ASN A 637 -5.68 -0.68 -13.82
N GLU A 638 -4.74 -1.29 -13.09
CA GLU A 638 -3.31 -1.06 -13.29
C GLU A 638 -2.84 -1.53 -14.67
N VAL A 639 -3.35 -2.68 -15.11
CA VAL A 639 -3.06 -3.16 -16.47
C VAL A 639 -3.73 -2.26 -17.51
N ALA A 640 -4.95 -1.79 -17.29
CA ALA A 640 -5.67 -0.92 -18.22
C ALA A 640 -5.06 0.48 -18.34
N VAL A 641 -4.66 1.11 -17.24
CA VAL A 641 -4.20 2.51 -17.22
C VAL A 641 -2.78 2.63 -17.75
N HIS A 642 -1.83 1.92 -17.17
CA HIS A 642 -0.42 2.10 -17.51
C HIS A 642 0.30 0.82 -17.97
N ASP A 643 -0.44 -0.23 -18.32
CA ASP A 643 0.14 -1.49 -18.82
C ASP A 643 1.28 -1.99 -17.93
N ALA A 644 0.99 -2.14 -16.64
CA ALA A 644 1.96 -2.53 -15.63
C ALA A 644 2.76 -3.78 -16.04
N LEU A 645 4.08 -3.73 -15.99
CA LEU A 645 4.98 -4.82 -16.41
C LEU A 645 5.18 -5.90 -15.34
N GLU A 646 4.84 -5.58 -14.12
CA GLU A 646 4.83 -6.44 -12.96
C GLU A 646 3.71 -5.94 -12.05
N VAL A 647 2.96 -6.84 -11.47
CA VAL A 647 1.91 -6.51 -10.50
C VAL A 647 2.18 -7.30 -9.23
N THR A 648 2.24 -6.60 -8.11
CA THR A 648 2.35 -7.18 -6.78
C THR A 648 1.16 -6.75 -5.92
N GLU A 649 0.83 -7.56 -4.95
CA GLU A 649 -0.21 -7.31 -3.96
C GLU A 649 0.27 -7.66 -2.56
N GLY A 650 -0.36 -7.12 -1.54
CA GLY A 650 -0.01 -7.37 -0.15
C GLY A 650 0.06 -6.08 0.66
N GLY A 651 1.15 -5.80 1.28
CA GLY A 651 1.32 -4.66 2.16
C GLY A 651 1.81 -5.08 3.54
N LEU A 652 1.09 -4.73 4.60
CA LEU A 652 1.43 -5.18 5.95
C LEU A 652 1.09 -6.65 6.16
N TYR A 653 0.08 -7.11 5.48
CA TYR A 653 -0.38 -8.50 5.50
C TYR A 653 -0.61 -8.98 4.07
N LEU A 654 -0.77 -10.27 3.92
CA LEU A 654 -1.25 -10.87 2.69
C LEU A 654 -2.69 -11.32 2.91
N ASP A 655 -3.60 -10.81 2.11
CA ASP A 655 -4.96 -11.34 2.05
C ASP A 655 -4.99 -12.63 1.24
N THR A 656 -5.43 -13.68 1.89
CA THR A 656 -5.51 -15.01 1.30
C THR A 656 -6.95 -15.41 0.94
N ALA A 657 -7.86 -14.45 0.92
CA ALA A 657 -9.28 -14.68 0.67
C ALA A 657 -9.70 -14.63 -0.81
N HIS A 658 -8.78 -14.33 -1.70
CA HIS A 658 -9.05 -14.12 -3.13
C HIS A 658 -8.28 -15.07 -4.05
N HIS A 659 -8.01 -16.27 -3.59
CA HIS A 659 -7.21 -17.25 -4.31
C HIS A 659 -7.71 -17.55 -5.74
N GLU A 660 -9.00 -17.69 -5.93
CA GLU A 660 -9.56 -18.01 -7.26
C GLU A 660 -9.35 -16.86 -8.25
N GLU A 661 -9.54 -15.64 -7.79
CA GLU A 661 -9.31 -14.42 -8.56
C GLU A 661 -7.82 -14.20 -8.84
N GLN A 662 -6.96 -14.41 -7.85
CA GLN A 662 -5.51 -14.37 -8.01
C GLN A 662 -5.06 -15.34 -9.11
N LEU A 663 -5.51 -16.57 -9.03
CA LEU A 663 -5.16 -17.61 -9.98
C LEU A 663 -5.71 -17.32 -11.39
N LYS A 664 -6.92 -16.79 -11.50
CA LYS A 664 -7.52 -16.36 -12.75
C LYS A 664 -6.68 -15.27 -13.43
N PHE A 665 -6.30 -14.25 -12.68
CA PHE A 665 -5.44 -13.17 -13.16
C PHE A 665 -4.05 -13.69 -13.52
N ALA A 666 -3.41 -14.47 -12.67
CA ALA A 666 -2.08 -15.02 -12.87
C ALA A 666 -1.98 -15.82 -14.18
N LYS A 667 -2.98 -16.67 -14.48
CA LYS A 667 -3.01 -17.51 -15.68
C LYS A 667 -2.98 -16.71 -16.99
N GLU A 668 -3.55 -15.52 -16.99
CA GLU A 668 -3.59 -14.68 -18.20
C GLU A 668 -2.42 -13.70 -18.21
N TYR A 669 -2.15 -13.06 -17.10
CA TYR A 669 -1.14 -11.99 -17.01
C TYR A 669 0.29 -12.51 -17.18
N ARG A 670 0.62 -13.64 -16.58
CA ARG A 670 1.95 -14.24 -16.64
C ARG A 670 2.32 -14.81 -18.03
N LYS A 671 1.39 -14.92 -18.97
CA LYS A 671 1.68 -15.26 -20.37
C LYS A 671 2.26 -14.09 -21.16
N LEU A 672 2.08 -12.86 -20.68
CA LEU A 672 2.46 -11.66 -21.42
C LEU A 672 3.96 -11.40 -21.29
N PRO A 673 4.67 -11.05 -22.38
CA PRO A 673 6.06 -10.59 -22.33
C PRO A 673 6.23 -9.36 -21.43
N LYS A 674 7.35 -9.27 -20.70
CA LYS A 674 7.69 -8.09 -19.88
C LYS A 674 8.13 -6.92 -20.78
N SER A 675 7.21 -6.43 -21.59
CA SER A 675 7.38 -5.32 -22.52
C SER A 675 6.07 -4.55 -22.62
N LYS A 676 6.15 -3.28 -23.00
CA LYS A 676 4.96 -2.46 -23.24
C LYS A 676 4.25 -2.87 -24.51
N PHE A 677 2.96 -2.91 -24.44
CA PHE A 677 2.06 -3.20 -25.55
C PHE A 677 1.52 -1.91 -26.18
N MET A 678 1.21 -1.98 -27.45
CA MET A 678 0.51 -0.92 -28.18
C MET A 678 -0.99 -1.01 -27.87
N THR A 679 -1.58 0.12 -27.51
CA THR A 679 -3.03 0.21 -27.30
C THR A 679 -3.72 0.39 -28.66
N LEU A 680 -4.74 -0.40 -28.93
CA LEU A 680 -5.60 -0.20 -30.09
C LEU A 680 -6.68 0.82 -29.76
N ASP A 681 -6.84 1.81 -30.62
CA ASP A 681 -7.91 2.81 -30.46
C ASP A 681 -9.29 2.15 -30.60
N GLY A 682 -10.23 2.56 -29.75
CA GLY A 682 -11.57 2.01 -29.68
C GLY A 682 -12.27 2.41 -28.40
N ASP A 683 -13.22 1.59 -27.93
CA ASP A 683 -13.98 1.86 -26.70
C ASP A 683 -13.14 1.55 -25.43
N CYS A 684 -11.94 2.17 -25.36
CA CYS A 684 -10.98 2.00 -24.25
C CYS A 684 -11.53 2.38 -22.88
N GLY A 685 -12.63 3.13 -22.82
CA GLY A 685 -13.35 3.43 -21.58
C GLY A 685 -14.01 2.20 -20.97
N ILE A 686 -14.36 1.18 -21.76
CA ILE A 686 -15.04 -0.05 -21.34
C ILE A 686 -14.05 -1.22 -21.36
N VAL A 687 -13.40 -1.43 -22.51
CA VAL A 687 -12.40 -2.50 -22.69
C VAL A 687 -11.13 -1.92 -23.28
N VAL A 688 -10.02 -2.12 -22.59
CA VAL A 688 -8.71 -1.78 -23.14
C VAL A 688 -8.15 -2.99 -23.86
N LEU A 689 -7.89 -2.84 -25.17
CA LEU A 689 -7.27 -3.86 -26.01
C LEU A 689 -5.86 -3.44 -26.40
N ARG A 690 -4.90 -4.33 -26.16
CA ARG A 690 -3.49 -4.10 -26.49
C ARG A 690 -2.86 -5.29 -27.20
N TYR A 691 -1.81 -5.00 -27.97
CA TYR A 691 -1.07 -6.02 -28.69
C TYR A 691 0.43 -5.73 -28.74
N LEU A 692 1.20 -6.80 -28.96
CA LEU A 692 2.65 -6.74 -29.10
C LEU A 692 3.12 -7.82 -30.09
N GLU A 693 3.94 -7.43 -31.07
CA GLU A 693 4.72 -8.38 -31.86
C GLU A 693 6.07 -8.62 -31.15
N ASN A 694 6.33 -9.85 -30.79
CA ASN A 694 7.58 -10.21 -30.12
C ASN A 694 8.01 -11.62 -30.51
N ASN A 695 9.27 -11.78 -30.89
CA ASN A 695 9.89 -13.08 -31.24
C ASN A 695 9.07 -13.95 -32.22
N GLY A 696 8.48 -13.32 -33.25
CA GLY A 696 7.71 -14.02 -34.29
C GLY A 696 6.32 -14.46 -33.84
N LYS A 697 5.85 -13.98 -32.69
CA LYS A 697 4.50 -14.16 -32.19
C LYS A 697 3.80 -12.83 -32.04
N THR A 698 2.47 -12.85 -32.12
CA THR A 698 1.61 -11.73 -31.76
C THR A 698 0.88 -12.06 -30.48
N TYR A 699 1.04 -11.22 -29.48
CA TYR A 699 0.35 -11.26 -28.20
C TYR A 699 -0.76 -10.22 -28.22
N ILE A 700 -1.96 -10.61 -27.87
CA ILE A 700 -3.13 -9.74 -27.77
C ILE A 700 -3.76 -9.95 -26.41
N TYR A 701 -4.07 -8.86 -25.71
CA TYR A 701 -4.89 -8.98 -24.51
C TYR A 701 -5.97 -7.90 -24.46
N ALA A 702 -7.07 -8.23 -23.78
CA ALA A 702 -8.13 -7.31 -23.46
C ALA A 702 -8.44 -7.32 -21.97
N VAL A 703 -8.78 -6.16 -21.44
CA VAL A 703 -9.15 -5.96 -20.03
C VAL A 703 -10.55 -5.35 -20.00
N ASN A 704 -11.48 -6.06 -19.39
CA ASN A 704 -12.80 -5.50 -19.07
C ASN A 704 -12.67 -4.59 -17.83
N ARG A 705 -13.12 -3.35 -17.94
CA ARG A 705 -13.08 -2.37 -16.83
C ARG A 705 -14.40 -2.28 -16.07
N GLU A 706 -15.37 -3.08 -16.43
CA GLU A 706 -16.75 -2.96 -15.95
C GLU A 706 -17.16 -4.13 -15.06
N PRO A 707 -18.07 -3.91 -14.11
CA PRO A 707 -18.55 -4.93 -13.17
C PRO A 707 -19.60 -5.88 -13.77
N TYR A 708 -19.67 -5.97 -15.08
CA TYR A 708 -20.58 -6.84 -15.83
C TYR A 708 -19.87 -7.48 -17.02
N THR A 709 -20.44 -8.54 -17.54
CA THR A 709 -19.92 -9.23 -18.73
C THR A 709 -20.02 -8.34 -19.96
N VAL A 710 -18.96 -8.31 -20.74
CA VAL A 710 -18.84 -7.53 -21.97
C VAL A 710 -18.44 -8.43 -23.12
N ASP A 711 -19.16 -8.37 -24.24
CA ASP A 711 -18.80 -9.08 -25.45
C ASP A 711 -17.92 -8.21 -26.33
N VAL A 712 -16.80 -8.77 -26.77
CA VAL A 712 -15.80 -8.05 -27.59
C VAL A 712 -15.57 -8.82 -28.88
N ASN A 713 -15.81 -8.17 -30.02
CA ASN A 713 -15.44 -8.68 -31.32
C ASN A 713 -14.13 -8.02 -31.75
N ILE A 714 -13.09 -8.78 -32.01
CA ILE A 714 -11.75 -8.33 -32.37
C ILE A 714 -11.42 -8.81 -33.80
N LYS A 715 -11.16 -7.88 -34.69
CA LYS A 715 -10.67 -8.19 -36.03
C LYS A 715 -9.17 -8.02 -36.09
N THR A 716 -8.51 -9.03 -36.64
CA THR A 716 -7.07 -9.01 -36.92
C THR A 716 -6.82 -9.18 -38.40
N ASP A 717 -5.56 -9.05 -38.84
CA ASP A 717 -5.18 -9.27 -40.24
C ASP A 717 -5.67 -10.60 -40.82
N ASN A 718 -5.78 -11.65 -40.00
CA ASN A 718 -6.01 -13.01 -40.46
C ASN A 718 -7.24 -13.69 -39.83
N LYS A 719 -7.79 -13.14 -38.77
CA LYS A 719 -8.82 -13.83 -38.00
C LYS A 719 -9.70 -12.85 -37.23
N GLU A 720 -10.88 -13.34 -36.90
CA GLU A 720 -11.83 -12.66 -36.03
C GLU A 720 -12.01 -13.46 -34.74
N TYR A 721 -12.01 -12.76 -33.59
CA TYR A 721 -12.22 -13.32 -32.26
C TYR A 721 -13.47 -12.72 -31.62
N ASN A 722 -14.31 -13.56 -31.08
CA ASN A 722 -15.47 -13.16 -30.28
C ASN A 722 -15.22 -13.59 -28.85
N TRP A 723 -14.97 -12.64 -27.97
CA TRP A 723 -14.74 -12.88 -26.56
C TRP A 723 -15.90 -12.39 -25.72
N SER A 724 -16.32 -13.18 -24.76
CA SER A 724 -17.14 -12.73 -23.64
C SER A 724 -16.21 -12.58 -22.45
N LEU A 725 -16.04 -11.37 -21.95
CA LEU A 725 -15.18 -11.03 -20.83
C LEU A 725 -16.03 -10.89 -19.58
N GLU A 726 -15.74 -11.68 -18.56
CA GLU A 726 -16.37 -11.54 -17.25
C GLU A 726 -16.02 -10.19 -16.58
N PRO A 727 -16.69 -9.80 -15.48
CA PRO A 727 -16.35 -8.59 -14.75
C PRO A 727 -14.85 -8.51 -14.43
N PHE A 728 -14.22 -7.41 -14.84
CA PHE A 728 -12.80 -7.11 -14.60
C PHE A 728 -11.80 -8.16 -15.11
N GLU A 729 -12.22 -9.00 -16.06
CA GLU A 729 -11.37 -10.04 -16.61
C GLU A 729 -10.29 -9.49 -17.50
N LEU A 730 -9.07 -10.00 -17.31
CA LEU A 730 -7.98 -9.96 -18.27
C LEU A 730 -8.00 -11.25 -19.10
N LYS A 731 -7.99 -11.15 -20.41
CA LYS A 731 -7.94 -12.29 -21.34
C LYS A 731 -6.85 -12.12 -22.37
N THR A 732 -6.09 -13.18 -22.61
CA THR A 732 -4.90 -13.15 -23.46
C THR A 732 -5.02 -14.14 -24.61
N GLN A 733 -4.57 -13.76 -25.81
CA GLN A 733 -4.39 -14.61 -26.98
C GLN A 733 -2.96 -14.51 -27.49
N ILE A 734 -2.34 -15.63 -27.73
CA ILE A 734 -1.03 -15.74 -28.37
C ILE A 734 -1.21 -16.40 -29.72
N CYS A 735 -0.64 -15.76 -30.75
CA CYS A 735 -0.71 -16.25 -32.12
C CYS A 735 0.71 -16.41 -32.67
N ASP A 736 0.97 -17.52 -33.35
CA ASP A 736 2.22 -17.68 -34.10
C ASP A 736 2.19 -16.78 -35.36
N GLY A 737 3.27 -16.06 -35.60
CA GLY A 737 3.38 -15.12 -36.69
C GLY A 737 2.66 -13.80 -36.45
N LYS A 738 2.54 -13.03 -37.52
CA LYS A 738 1.90 -11.72 -37.53
C LYS A 738 0.38 -11.86 -37.58
N ASN A 739 -0.31 -11.31 -36.60
CA ASN A 739 -1.77 -11.32 -36.52
C ASN A 739 -2.27 -10.09 -35.73
N ILE A 740 -1.98 -8.92 -36.28
CA ILE A 740 -2.21 -7.63 -35.59
C ILE A 740 -3.69 -7.31 -35.55
N PRO A 741 -4.25 -6.92 -34.39
CA PRO A 741 -5.60 -6.41 -34.34
C PRO A 741 -5.69 -5.04 -35.02
N CYS A 742 -6.71 -4.86 -35.86
CA CYS A 742 -6.94 -3.61 -36.58
C CYS A 742 -8.21 -2.87 -36.13
N GLU A 743 -9.15 -3.58 -35.55
CA GLU A 743 -10.42 -3.01 -35.09
C GLU A 743 -11.00 -3.92 -34.00
N TYR A 744 -11.71 -3.34 -33.04
CA TYR A 744 -12.56 -4.08 -32.13
C TYR A 744 -13.85 -3.33 -31.84
N ALA A 745 -14.90 -4.06 -31.53
CA ALA A 745 -16.19 -3.54 -31.13
C ALA A 745 -16.60 -4.15 -29.78
N VAL A 746 -17.23 -3.36 -28.95
CA VAL A 746 -17.65 -3.73 -27.62
C VAL A 746 -19.18 -3.69 -27.55
N ASN A 747 -19.79 -4.77 -27.04
CA ASN A 747 -21.21 -4.83 -26.75
C ASN A 747 -21.41 -4.98 -25.24
N ILE A 748 -22.21 -4.10 -24.68
CA ILE A 748 -22.59 -4.07 -23.26
C ILE A 748 -24.05 -4.46 -23.10
N PRO A 749 -24.49 -4.84 -21.89
CA PRO A 749 -25.89 -5.14 -21.64
C PRO A 749 -26.82 -3.97 -21.95
N GLU A 750 -28.00 -4.26 -22.47
CA GLU A 750 -29.00 -3.27 -22.83
C GLU A 750 -29.39 -2.39 -21.62
N GLY A 751 -29.50 -1.09 -21.83
CA GLY A 751 -29.87 -0.09 -20.80
C GLY A 751 -28.74 0.40 -19.91
N VAL A 752 -27.55 -0.23 -19.96
CA VAL A 752 -26.42 0.17 -19.10
C VAL A 752 -25.86 1.52 -19.53
N GLU A 753 -25.72 1.76 -20.82
CA GLU A 753 -25.23 3.03 -21.36
C GLU A 753 -26.13 4.19 -20.97
N GLU A 754 -27.43 4.03 -21.16
CA GLU A 754 -28.43 5.05 -20.81
C GLU A 754 -28.43 5.35 -19.32
N CYS A 755 -28.24 4.32 -18.48
CA CYS A 755 -28.16 4.48 -17.04
C CYS A 755 -26.96 5.35 -16.64
N TYR A 756 -25.76 5.04 -17.13
CA TYR A 756 -24.56 5.81 -16.81
C TYR A 756 -24.60 7.24 -17.35
N ILE A 757 -25.12 7.44 -18.56
CA ILE A 757 -25.27 8.77 -19.13
C ILE A 757 -26.26 9.59 -18.28
N SER A 758 -27.39 9.00 -17.89
CA SER A 758 -28.39 9.66 -17.03
C SER A 758 -27.79 10.03 -15.66
N ASP A 759 -27.03 9.14 -15.05
CA ASP A 759 -26.37 9.39 -13.77
C ASP A 759 -25.35 10.53 -13.88
N ALA A 760 -24.54 10.54 -14.93
CA ALA A 760 -23.55 11.60 -15.16
C ALA A 760 -24.22 12.96 -15.42
N GLU A 761 -25.26 12.99 -16.26
CA GLU A 761 -26.04 14.23 -16.52
C GLU A 761 -26.72 14.77 -15.26
N LYS A 762 -27.22 13.86 -14.41
CA LYS A 762 -27.78 14.25 -13.12
C LYS A 762 -26.72 14.85 -12.21
N ALA A 763 -25.54 14.24 -12.13
CA ALA A 763 -24.44 14.75 -11.33
C ALA A 763 -23.97 16.13 -11.80
N ILE A 764 -23.85 16.33 -13.10
CA ILE A 764 -23.52 17.65 -13.69
C ILE A 764 -24.54 18.69 -13.27
N LYS A 765 -25.84 18.39 -13.38
CA LYS A 765 -26.90 19.28 -12.94
C LYS A 765 -26.87 19.56 -11.43
N ASP A 766 -26.55 18.58 -10.62
CA ASP A 766 -26.41 18.76 -9.16
C ASP A 766 -25.23 19.71 -8.85
N ILE A 767 -24.11 19.57 -9.56
CA ILE A 767 -22.96 20.49 -9.44
C ILE A 767 -23.38 21.92 -9.85
N GLU A 768 -23.96 22.10 -11.00
CA GLU A 768 -24.44 23.41 -11.50
C GLU A 768 -25.42 24.07 -10.49
N LYS A 769 -26.39 23.29 -9.99
CA LYS A 769 -27.31 23.73 -8.99
C LYS A 769 -26.67 24.15 -7.68
N SER A 770 -25.56 23.47 -7.28
CA SER A 770 -24.80 23.85 -6.10
C SER A 770 -24.17 25.23 -6.28
N PHE A 771 -23.59 25.51 -7.44
CA PHE A 771 -22.99 26.80 -7.76
C PHE A 771 -24.02 27.91 -7.86
N ASP A 772 -25.18 27.65 -8.48
CA ASP A 772 -26.29 28.61 -8.55
C ASP A 772 -26.78 29.02 -7.16
N LYS A 773 -26.65 28.13 -6.17
CA LYS A 773 -26.96 28.40 -4.77
C LYS A 773 -25.81 29.04 -3.99
N GLY A 774 -24.68 29.28 -4.62
CA GLY A 774 -23.53 29.88 -4.00
C GLY A 774 -22.70 28.91 -3.16
N TYR A 775 -22.89 27.60 -3.32
CA TYR A 775 -22.04 26.57 -2.69
C TYR A 775 -20.83 26.31 -3.54
N PHE A 776 -19.66 26.46 -2.97
CA PHE A 776 -18.42 26.14 -3.61
C PHE A 776 -17.88 24.82 -3.04
N VAL A 777 -17.84 23.79 -3.88
CA VAL A 777 -17.23 22.51 -3.56
C VAL A 777 -15.95 22.38 -4.40
N ALA A 778 -14.83 22.25 -3.74
CA ALA A 778 -13.53 22.19 -4.41
C ALA A 778 -13.44 20.99 -5.36
N GLY A 779 -13.05 21.26 -6.60
CA GLY A 779 -12.91 20.26 -7.67
C GLY A 779 -14.24 19.84 -8.32
N ALA A 780 -15.37 20.42 -7.95
CA ALA A 780 -16.64 20.08 -8.55
C ALA A 780 -16.78 20.58 -9.99
N ASP A 781 -16.21 21.74 -10.29
CA ASP A 781 -16.12 22.27 -11.66
C ASP A 781 -15.31 21.35 -12.56
N GLU A 782 -14.13 20.96 -12.12
CA GLU A 782 -13.27 20.02 -12.84
C GLU A 782 -13.96 18.65 -13.01
N LEU A 783 -14.63 18.15 -11.97
CA LEU A 783 -15.38 16.89 -12.04
C LEU A 783 -16.51 16.96 -13.09
N SER A 784 -17.22 18.09 -13.17
CA SER A 784 -18.24 18.33 -14.19
C SER A 784 -17.68 18.25 -15.61
N GLU A 785 -16.55 18.93 -15.88
CA GLU A 785 -15.87 18.86 -17.17
C GLU A 785 -15.42 17.42 -17.52
N ARG A 786 -14.89 16.70 -16.53
CA ARG A 786 -14.44 15.31 -16.70
C ARG A 786 -15.61 14.36 -16.93
N LEU A 787 -16.76 14.57 -16.31
CA LEU A 787 -17.98 13.81 -16.56
C LEU A 787 -18.46 13.99 -18.01
N HIS A 788 -18.49 15.22 -18.55
CA HIS A 788 -18.81 15.46 -19.94
C HIS A 788 -17.86 14.70 -20.88
N LYS A 789 -16.57 14.72 -20.57
CA LYS A 789 -15.56 13.98 -21.32
C LYS A 789 -15.76 12.47 -21.22
N ALA A 790 -16.08 11.97 -20.02
CA ALA A 790 -16.32 10.55 -19.77
C ALA A 790 -17.54 10.01 -20.54
N ILE A 791 -18.62 10.78 -20.63
CA ILE A 791 -19.78 10.45 -21.48
C ILE A 791 -19.35 10.28 -22.93
N TRP A 792 -18.60 11.25 -23.46
CA TRP A 792 -18.14 11.20 -24.85
C TRP A 792 -17.19 10.04 -25.12
N GLN A 793 -16.35 9.71 -24.16
CA GLN A 793 -15.37 8.62 -24.26
C GLN A 793 -15.91 7.26 -23.84
N LYS A 794 -17.18 7.16 -23.47
CA LYS A 794 -17.79 5.95 -22.89
C LYS A 794 -16.99 5.39 -21.72
N ASN A 795 -16.40 6.27 -20.90
CA ASN A 795 -15.65 5.87 -19.72
C ASN A 795 -16.60 5.68 -18.53
N TYR A 796 -17.32 4.56 -18.56
CA TYR A 796 -18.36 4.26 -17.56
C TYR A 796 -17.76 3.93 -16.20
N SER A 797 -16.58 3.33 -16.15
CA SER A 797 -15.83 3.14 -14.92
C SER A 797 -15.60 4.47 -14.19
N PHE A 798 -15.17 5.51 -14.91
CA PHE A 798 -15.03 6.86 -14.34
C PHE A 798 -16.37 7.39 -13.82
N ILE A 799 -17.43 7.29 -14.61
CA ILE A 799 -18.77 7.76 -14.22
C ILE A 799 -19.23 7.06 -12.95
N ARG A 800 -19.11 5.74 -12.89
CA ARG A 800 -19.50 4.91 -11.74
C ARG A 800 -18.80 5.36 -10.45
N HIS A 801 -17.50 5.58 -10.49
CA HIS A 801 -16.74 6.04 -9.33
C HIS A 801 -17.04 7.51 -8.98
N ALA A 802 -17.19 8.37 -9.99
CA ALA A 802 -17.52 9.77 -9.79
C ALA A 802 -18.84 9.96 -9.03
N MET A 803 -19.86 9.12 -9.33
CA MET A 803 -21.15 9.18 -8.62
C MET A 803 -21.05 9.00 -7.12
N LYS A 804 -20.00 8.38 -6.65
CA LYS A 804 -19.77 8.03 -5.24
C LYS A 804 -18.54 8.70 -4.66
N SER A 805 -17.96 9.64 -5.40
CA SER A 805 -16.82 10.43 -4.96
C SER A 805 -17.14 11.34 -3.79
N GLN A 806 -16.11 11.72 -3.05
CA GLN A 806 -16.23 12.70 -1.99
C GLN A 806 -16.82 14.02 -2.48
N ILE A 807 -16.43 14.44 -3.68
CA ILE A 807 -16.94 15.67 -4.30
C ILE A 807 -18.47 15.56 -4.46
N MET A 808 -18.96 14.50 -5.10
CA MET A 808 -20.39 14.31 -5.33
C MET A 808 -21.19 14.13 -4.03
N ASN A 809 -20.64 13.42 -3.06
CA ASN A 809 -21.28 13.28 -1.75
C ASN A 809 -21.38 14.64 -1.05
N THR A 810 -20.36 15.48 -1.13
CA THR A 810 -20.39 16.84 -0.58
C THR A 810 -21.41 17.70 -1.28
N VAL A 811 -21.45 17.68 -2.62
CA VAL A 811 -22.46 18.43 -3.41
C VAL A 811 -23.88 18.03 -2.99
N ARG A 812 -24.17 16.73 -2.92
CA ARG A 812 -25.50 16.23 -2.52
C ARG A 812 -25.88 16.62 -1.11
N LYS A 813 -24.97 16.47 -0.14
CA LYS A 813 -25.21 16.90 1.25
C LYS A 813 -25.50 18.38 1.36
N MET A 814 -24.81 19.24 0.63
CA MET A 814 -25.08 20.67 0.61
C MET A 814 -26.46 20.96 0.01
N LEU A 815 -26.85 20.30 -1.07
CA LEU A 815 -28.16 20.46 -1.67
C LEU A 815 -29.29 19.93 -0.79
N GLU A 816 -29.08 18.86 -0.02
CA GLU A 816 -30.05 18.28 0.91
C GLU A 816 -30.23 19.11 2.18
N SER A 817 -29.17 19.78 2.65
CA SER A 817 -29.26 20.65 3.83
C SER A 817 -30.25 21.79 3.66
N ASP A 818 -30.38 22.28 2.45
CA ASP A 818 -31.38 23.32 2.11
C ASP A 818 -32.85 22.85 2.15
N LEU A 819 -33.08 21.55 1.98
CA LEU A 819 -34.43 21.00 2.03
C LEU A 819 -34.93 20.84 3.48
N LYS A 820 -34.05 21.00 4.47
CA LYS A 820 -34.33 20.89 5.89
C LYS A 820 -34.47 22.27 6.59
N CYS A 821 -34.15 23.37 5.89
CA CYS A 821 -34.36 24.73 6.33
C CYS A 821 -35.61 25.30 5.68
#